data_f5c2b4c683d94b274eba80bb469c8293
#
_entry.id   f5c2b4c683d94b274eba80bb469c8293
#
_cell.length_a   1.000
_cell.length_b   1.000
_cell.length_c   1.000
_cell.angle_alpha   90.00
_cell.angle_beta   90.00
_cell.angle_gamma   90.00
#
_symmetry.space_group_name_H-M   'P 1'
#
loop_
_entity.id
_entity.type
_entity.pdbx_description
1 polymer ?
#
loop_
_entity_poly.entity_id
_entity_poly.type
_entity_poly.pdbx_seq_one_letter_code
_entity_poly.pdbx_strand_id
1 'polypeptide(L)'
;MARRSTRRSKTRTHALTLATYTAAVFLSALLLFGVQPMFTRMVLPRLGGSPSVWSVAMVFFQSMLLAGYAYAHVLTTLRQRYAPVAIHLALLLVAALALPLGVAEGWGTPPVTDIAALWLLGLFAVSIGLPFLALSASNPLLQAWFVRTGHPDAHDPYFLYAASNVGSFLALLTYPALFEPVFTLQMQNRMWSFGFVLLILLVAVCAVLMLKDPRRRNAEPGRSKTVSKPAWPAVGRWVFISAVPSGLLVAVTAYVSTDVAAAPLLWVIPLSLYLLTWVLVFQRRPLIPHRIALLLQPFAVATIVVLLFYTTWIPIFFNLGGHLLAFFVIALACHGELARTRPPPRDLTTFYVSLSFGGMVGGLFAGLVAPYAFSWVAEYPILAVLAVLCRPLSQDIWKPFNSWLWPLAPSQWPQFDSWFWPVATVTAIFLLGPGFGGATLDDGDTLLTAAVLALAGISIVLFRDPPKSALVVAIALIAIRIYPTGEYHIVTLRSFFGVHKIYDTDDGRFRILKHGSTIHGAQIIADEAGEPVGGPPKPITYYHDRSAVNQVISSVRARKEGALRVAVIGLGSGTLACRIAPGERWRFFEIDPTVVEIARNPTHFTFLSSCAPNLPIVLGDARLTFAHEPDRVYDLIIVDAYSSDAVPVHLATAEAMALYKSKLAPHGVVLMHISNRHLELKSVVEGIADANGLKTWIWSSAIEETDDGNFVFSSDVAIAAKDAEDIGELKWSKLWVLTPPDPAVRVWTDDYSNIAGALWRRYTN
;
A
#
# COMPACT_ATOMS: atom_id res chain seq x y z
N MET A 1 -55.89 4.17 -29.69
CA MET A 1 -54.71 5.05 -29.62
C MET A 1 -54.26 5.37 -28.18
N ALA A 2 -55.14 5.71 -27.25
CA ALA A 2 -54.82 6.06 -25.86
C ALA A 2 -53.98 5.00 -25.08
N ARG A 3 -54.28 3.69 -25.21
CA ARG A 3 -53.53 2.60 -24.55
C ARG A 3 -52.08 2.43 -25.08
N ARG A 4 -51.79 2.75 -26.34
CA ARG A 4 -50.41 2.74 -26.90
C ARG A 4 -49.59 3.94 -26.44
N SER A 5 -50.21 5.13 -26.31
CA SER A 5 -49.52 6.33 -25.82
C SER A 5 -49.16 6.23 -24.34
N THR A 6 -50.07 5.70 -23.49
CA THR A 6 -49.79 5.47 -22.05
C THR A 6 -48.76 4.37 -21.82
N ARG A 7 -48.67 3.34 -22.66
CA ARG A 7 -47.66 2.29 -22.58
C ARG A 7 -46.27 2.82 -22.97
N ARG A 8 -46.16 3.63 -24.03
CA ARG A 8 -44.91 4.30 -24.45
C ARG A 8 -44.43 5.30 -23.40
N SER A 9 -45.31 6.10 -22.80
CA SER A 9 -44.96 7.04 -21.74
C SER A 9 -44.40 6.30 -20.50
N LYS A 10 -45.05 5.21 -20.06
CA LYS A 10 -44.56 4.39 -18.91
C LYS A 10 -43.21 3.75 -19.16
N THR A 11 -42.97 3.21 -20.35
CA THR A 11 -41.68 2.61 -20.72
C THR A 11 -40.54 3.65 -20.71
N ARG A 12 -40.82 4.87 -21.20
CA ARG A 12 -39.88 5.99 -21.22
C ARG A 12 -39.53 6.49 -19.81
N THR A 13 -40.53 6.55 -18.92
CA THR A 13 -40.31 6.93 -17.49
C THR A 13 -39.47 5.88 -16.77
N HIS A 14 -39.73 4.58 -16.98
CA HIS A 14 -38.93 3.51 -16.38
C HIS A 14 -37.47 3.55 -16.87
N ALA A 15 -37.25 3.71 -18.19
CA ALA A 15 -35.89 3.82 -18.74
C ALA A 15 -35.13 5.02 -18.17
N LEU A 16 -35.81 6.19 -18.04
CA LEU A 16 -35.22 7.38 -17.44
C LEU A 16 -34.86 7.15 -15.96
N THR A 17 -35.77 6.56 -15.18
CA THR A 17 -35.52 6.25 -13.76
C THR A 17 -34.31 5.35 -13.61
N LEU A 18 -34.26 4.26 -14.39
CA LEU A 18 -33.12 3.33 -14.35
C LEU A 18 -31.81 4.03 -14.71
N ALA A 19 -31.79 4.76 -15.81
CA ALA A 19 -30.59 5.47 -16.29
C ALA A 19 -30.08 6.50 -15.27
N THR A 20 -30.98 7.28 -14.65
CA THR A 20 -30.62 8.31 -13.66
C THR A 20 -30.03 7.68 -12.40
N TYR A 21 -30.64 6.63 -11.86
CA TYR A 21 -30.12 5.94 -10.67
C TYR A 21 -28.79 5.24 -10.96
N THR A 22 -28.65 4.62 -12.12
CA THR A 22 -27.39 4.00 -12.54
C THR A 22 -26.28 5.04 -12.67
N ALA A 23 -26.56 6.19 -13.33
CA ALA A 23 -25.61 7.29 -13.48
C ALA A 23 -25.22 7.89 -12.12
N ALA A 24 -26.19 8.11 -11.22
CA ALA A 24 -25.90 8.67 -9.89
C ALA A 24 -25.03 7.73 -9.05
N VAL A 25 -25.34 6.44 -9.03
CA VAL A 25 -24.59 5.41 -8.30
C VAL A 25 -23.17 5.24 -8.90
N PHE A 26 -23.07 5.20 -10.23
CA PHE A 26 -21.78 5.13 -10.93
C PHE A 26 -20.91 6.35 -10.62
N LEU A 27 -21.45 7.58 -10.76
CA LEU A 27 -20.71 8.81 -10.50
C LEU A 27 -20.31 8.93 -9.03
N SER A 28 -21.21 8.59 -8.09
CA SER A 28 -20.89 8.56 -6.65
C SER A 28 -19.69 7.67 -6.36
N ALA A 29 -19.62 6.48 -6.96
CA ALA A 29 -18.54 5.54 -6.77
C ALA A 29 -17.26 5.98 -7.46
N LEU A 30 -17.36 6.55 -8.67
CA LEU A 30 -16.21 7.12 -9.39
C LEU A 30 -15.54 8.24 -8.57
N LEU A 31 -16.32 9.15 -7.99
CA LEU A 31 -15.82 10.23 -7.15
C LEU A 31 -15.24 9.71 -5.84
N LEU A 32 -15.89 8.72 -5.22
CA LEU A 32 -15.47 8.11 -3.96
C LEU A 32 -14.08 7.47 -4.07
N PHE A 33 -13.80 6.75 -5.16
CA PHE A 33 -12.53 6.08 -5.37
C PHE A 33 -11.49 6.98 -6.03
N GLY A 34 -11.88 7.91 -6.89
CA GLY A 34 -10.97 8.87 -7.51
C GLY A 34 -10.34 9.84 -6.51
N VAL A 35 -11.07 10.22 -5.45
CA VAL A 35 -10.54 11.14 -4.44
C VAL A 35 -9.50 10.50 -3.53
N GLN A 36 -9.51 9.18 -3.35
CA GLN A 36 -8.58 8.50 -2.44
C GLN A 36 -7.12 8.71 -2.85
N PRO A 37 -6.67 8.33 -4.05
CA PRO A 37 -5.31 8.58 -4.48
C PRO A 37 -5.00 10.07 -4.63
N MET A 38 -5.92 10.87 -5.16
CA MET A 38 -5.74 12.31 -5.34
C MET A 38 -5.47 13.01 -4.00
N PHE A 39 -6.34 12.80 -3.01
CA PHE A 39 -6.20 13.47 -1.72
C PHE A 39 -5.00 12.94 -0.92
N THR A 40 -4.72 11.64 -0.97
CA THR A 40 -3.52 11.10 -0.32
C THR A 40 -2.26 11.73 -0.90
N ARG A 41 -2.18 11.94 -2.22
CA ARG A 41 -1.06 12.67 -2.84
C ARG A 41 -0.95 14.13 -2.37
N MET A 42 -2.06 14.83 -2.16
CA MET A 42 -2.04 16.20 -1.61
C MET A 42 -1.44 16.26 -0.20
N VAL A 43 -1.50 15.16 0.55
CA VAL A 43 -0.98 15.06 1.92
C VAL A 43 0.49 14.58 1.97
N LEU A 44 0.98 13.87 0.94
CA LEU A 44 2.34 13.32 0.93
C LEU A 44 3.46 14.33 1.28
N PRO A 45 3.44 15.59 0.83
CA PRO A 45 4.46 16.58 1.21
C PRO A 45 4.56 16.86 2.70
N ARG A 46 3.57 16.42 3.51
CA ARG A 46 3.55 16.62 4.98
C ARG A 46 4.01 15.41 5.78
N LEU A 47 4.07 14.21 5.19
CA LEU A 47 4.35 12.94 5.91
C LEU A 47 5.31 12.00 5.21
N GLY A 48 5.88 12.42 4.08
CA GLY A 48 6.72 11.54 3.28
C GLY A 48 5.92 10.49 2.49
N GLY A 49 6.62 9.78 1.62
CA GLY A 49 6.04 8.80 0.69
C GLY A 49 6.00 7.36 1.20
N SER A 50 6.02 7.13 2.51
CA SER A 50 6.12 5.77 3.06
C SER A 50 4.86 4.92 2.77
N PRO A 51 5.00 3.59 2.62
CA PRO A 51 3.87 2.67 2.46
C PRO A 51 2.84 2.77 3.58
N SER A 52 3.25 3.15 4.78
CA SER A 52 2.39 3.29 5.95
C SER A 52 1.39 4.43 5.82
N VAL A 53 1.74 5.53 5.16
CA VAL A 53 0.81 6.64 4.90
C VAL A 53 -0.38 6.14 4.09
N TRP A 54 -0.14 5.28 3.09
CA TRP A 54 -1.19 4.65 2.29
C TRP A 54 -2.04 3.68 3.12
N SER A 55 -1.42 2.91 4.01
CA SER A 55 -2.15 1.99 4.91
C SER A 55 -3.10 2.75 5.84
N VAL A 56 -2.64 3.84 6.44
CA VAL A 56 -3.48 4.70 7.31
C VAL A 56 -4.59 5.38 6.51
N ALA A 57 -4.30 5.87 5.30
CA ALA A 57 -5.31 6.43 4.41
C ALA A 57 -6.40 5.40 4.09
N MET A 58 -6.02 4.14 3.80
CA MET A 58 -6.99 3.06 3.57
C MET A 58 -7.87 2.80 4.78
N VAL A 59 -7.30 2.78 5.99
CA VAL A 59 -8.07 2.63 7.24
C VAL A 59 -9.05 3.78 7.42
N PHE A 60 -8.61 5.02 7.15
CA PHE A 60 -9.49 6.19 7.19
C PHE A 60 -10.66 6.05 6.22
N PHE A 61 -10.40 5.75 4.95
CA PHE A 61 -11.45 5.62 3.94
C PHE A 61 -12.42 4.47 4.24
N GLN A 62 -11.94 3.35 4.75
CA GLN A 62 -12.80 2.24 5.18
C GLN A 62 -13.66 2.61 6.39
N SER A 63 -13.11 3.34 7.36
CA SER A 63 -13.83 3.82 8.54
C SER A 63 -14.92 4.83 8.15
N MET A 64 -14.62 5.74 7.23
CA MET A 64 -15.58 6.71 6.71
C MET A 64 -16.64 6.06 5.82
N LEU A 65 -16.30 4.98 5.10
CA LEU A 65 -17.26 4.17 4.36
C LEU A 65 -18.27 3.53 5.31
N LEU A 66 -17.79 2.97 6.42
CA LEU A 66 -18.66 2.42 7.47
C LEU A 66 -19.57 3.51 8.05
N ALA A 67 -19.03 4.67 8.40
CA ALA A 67 -19.81 5.78 8.93
C ALA A 67 -20.92 6.22 7.97
N GLY A 68 -20.60 6.32 6.66
CA GLY A 68 -21.58 6.65 5.63
C GLY A 68 -22.66 5.58 5.45
N TYR A 69 -22.31 4.31 5.51
CA TYR A 69 -23.27 3.21 5.42
C TYR A 69 -24.15 3.13 6.67
N ALA A 70 -23.59 3.37 7.86
CA ALA A 70 -24.35 3.46 9.10
C ALA A 70 -25.33 4.66 9.07
N TYR A 71 -24.89 5.82 8.62
CA TYR A 71 -25.73 6.99 8.39
C TYR A 71 -26.86 6.68 7.41
N ALA A 72 -26.58 6.06 6.26
CA ALA A 72 -27.60 5.68 5.30
C ALA A 72 -28.60 4.67 5.91
N HIS A 73 -28.12 3.71 6.70
CA HIS A 73 -28.98 2.77 7.41
C HIS A 73 -29.92 3.50 8.37
N VAL A 74 -29.42 4.41 9.20
CA VAL A 74 -30.26 5.22 10.12
C VAL A 74 -31.32 6.00 9.34
N LEU A 75 -30.93 6.67 8.24
CA LEU A 75 -31.89 7.41 7.42
C LEU A 75 -32.99 6.52 6.82
N THR A 76 -32.67 5.27 6.46
CA THR A 76 -33.70 4.35 5.91
C THR A 76 -34.70 3.87 6.95
N THR A 77 -34.40 3.97 8.26
CA THR A 77 -35.29 3.63 9.37
C THR A 77 -36.28 4.75 9.71
N LEU A 78 -36.03 5.99 9.24
CA LEU A 78 -36.91 7.12 9.50
C LEU A 78 -38.27 6.93 8.82
N ARG A 79 -39.36 7.11 9.60
CA ARG A 79 -40.73 6.98 9.12
C ARG A 79 -41.20 8.16 8.26
N GLN A 80 -40.58 9.33 8.42
CA GLN A 80 -40.94 10.53 7.69
C GLN A 80 -40.55 10.44 6.22
N ARG A 81 -41.49 10.83 5.34
CA ARG A 81 -41.37 10.67 3.89
C ARG A 81 -40.25 11.51 3.26
N TYR A 82 -40.11 12.75 3.71
CA TYR A 82 -39.17 13.75 3.13
C TYR A 82 -37.90 13.89 3.91
N ALA A 83 -37.87 13.52 5.20
CA ALA A 83 -36.73 13.72 6.06
C ALA A 83 -35.42 13.06 5.54
N PRO A 84 -35.41 11.77 5.09
CA PRO A 84 -34.19 11.18 4.58
C PRO A 84 -33.62 11.91 3.35
N VAL A 85 -34.51 12.43 2.50
CA VAL A 85 -34.11 13.19 1.30
C VAL A 85 -33.55 14.55 1.69
N ALA A 86 -34.26 15.30 2.54
CA ALA A 86 -33.87 16.63 2.97
C ALA A 86 -32.53 16.61 3.75
N ILE A 87 -32.38 15.66 4.68
CA ILE A 87 -31.16 15.51 5.49
C ILE A 87 -29.96 15.15 4.59
N HIS A 88 -30.13 14.24 3.62
CA HIS A 88 -29.02 13.85 2.77
C HIS A 88 -28.62 14.92 1.76
N LEU A 89 -29.59 15.63 1.16
CA LEU A 89 -29.30 16.79 0.31
C LEU A 89 -28.64 17.93 1.10
N ALA A 90 -29.09 18.18 2.33
CA ALA A 90 -28.45 19.15 3.20
C ALA A 90 -27.00 18.76 3.51
N LEU A 91 -26.73 17.48 3.81
CA LEU A 91 -25.36 16.97 4.02
C LEU A 91 -24.50 17.18 2.78
N LEU A 92 -24.99 16.87 1.58
CA LEU A 92 -24.26 17.08 0.32
C LEU A 92 -23.97 18.57 0.06
N LEU A 93 -24.94 19.46 0.34
CA LEU A 93 -24.77 20.92 0.19
C LEU A 93 -23.77 21.47 1.19
N VAL A 94 -23.81 21.03 2.45
CA VAL A 94 -22.81 21.44 3.46
C VAL A 94 -21.42 20.91 3.09
N ALA A 95 -21.32 19.67 2.62
CA ALA A 95 -20.07 19.09 2.13
C ALA A 95 -19.51 19.89 0.92
N ALA A 96 -20.38 20.43 0.06
CA ALA A 96 -19.95 21.25 -1.07
C ALA A 96 -19.29 22.58 -0.66
N LEU A 97 -19.50 23.07 0.58
CA LEU A 97 -18.81 24.25 1.09
C LEU A 97 -17.29 24.02 1.29
N ALA A 98 -16.87 22.76 1.39
CA ALA A 98 -15.45 22.39 1.49
C ALA A 98 -14.76 22.27 0.12
N LEU A 99 -15.41 22.66 -0.97
CA LEU A 99 -14.86 22.58 -2.32
C LEU A 99 -14.24 23.93 -2.77
N PRO A 100 -13.14 23.90 -3.55
CA PRO A 100 -12.31 22.72 -3.88
C PRO A 100 -11.60 22.17 -2.64
N LEU A 101 -11.33 20.86 -2.62
CA LEU A 101 -10.74 20.20 -1.47
C LEU A 101 -9.36 20.78 -1.13
N GLY A 102 -9.09 20.96 0.14
CA GLY A 102 -7.81 21.43 0.65
C GLY A 102 -7.34 20.59 1.84
N VAL A 103 -6.03 20.52 2.04
CA VAL A 103 -5.45 19.97 3.27
C VAL A 103 -5.60 21.03 4.36
N ALA A 104 -6.18 20.67 5.50
CA ALA A 104 -6.47 21.62 6.58
C ALA A 104 -5.21 22.38 7.00
N GLU A 105 -5.28 23.72 6.92
CA GLU A 105 -4.25 24.63 7.41
C GLU A 105 -4.31 24.70 8.94
N GLY A 106 -3.15 24.89 9.59
CA GLY A 106 -3.07 25.01 11.05
C GLY A 106 -3.20 23.69 11.82
N TRP A 107 -3.22 22.52 11.14
CA TRP A 107 -3.24 21.21 11.83
C TRP A 107 -1.91 20.89 12.56
N GLY A 108 -0.88 21.72 12.38
CA GLY A 108 0.44 21.56 12.99
C GLY A 108 1.37 20.66 12.16
N THR A 109 2.57 20.48 12.69
CA THR A 109 3.57 19.57 12.11
C THR A 109 3.29 18.14 12.54
N PRO A 110 3.55 17.13 11.68
CA PRO A 110 3.37 15.73 12.05
C PRO A 110 4.29 15.37 13.23
N PRO A 111 3.78 14.65 14.24
CA PRO A 111 4.61 14.17 15.34
C PRO A 111 5.59 13.11 14.85
N VAL A 112 6.80 13.12 15.39
CA VAL A 112 7.88 12.16 15.08
C VAL A 112 7.72 10.84 15.87
N THR A 113 6.59 10.67 16.58
CA THR A 113 6.33 9.58 17.52
C THR A 113 5.28 8.62 16.96
N ASP A 114 5.01 7.54 17.71
CA ASP A 114 4.02 6.51 17.40
C ASP A 114 2.58 7.02 17.15
N ILE A 115 2.29 8.27 17.50
CA ILE A 115 0.98 8.90 17.23
C ILE A 115 0.82 9.48 15.81
N ALA A 116 1.84 9.38 14.96
CA ALA A 116 1.78 9.89 13.58
C ALA A 116 0.58 9.35 12.79
N ALA A 117 0.23 8.08 12.99
CA ALA A 117 -0.94 7.47 12.36
C ALA A 117 -2.26 8.10 12.80
N LEU A 118 -2.42 8.38 14.12
CA LEU A 118 -3.62 9.04 14.66
C LEU A 118 -3.71 10.50 14.21
N TRP A 119 -2.56 11.21 14.17
CA TRP A 119 -2.49 12.55 13.66
C TRP A 119 -2.94 12.62 12.20
N LEU A 120 -2.50 11.67 11.37
CA LEU A 120 -2.88 11.57 9.97
C LEU A 120 -4.38 11.28 9.81
N LEU A 121 -4.94 10.35 10.60
CA LEU A 121 -6.39 10.08 10.60
C LEU A 121 -7.19 11.35 10.92
N GLY A 122 -6.74 12.14 11.90
CA GLY A 122 -7.35 13.42 12.26
C GLY A 122 -7.27 14.45 11.12
N LEU A 123 -6.10 14.57 10.48
CA LEU A 123 -5.90 15.46 9.32
C LEU A 123 -6.87 15.11 8.17
N PHE A 124 -6.99 13.82 7.84
CA PHE A 124 -7.95 13.36 6.83
C PHE A 124 -9.40 13.66 7.24
N ALA A 125 -9.74 13.42 8.51
CA ALA A 125 -11.11 13.63 9.01
C ALA A 125 -11.54 15.10 8.88
N VAL A 126 -10.68 16.04 9.24
CA VAL A 126 -10.98 17.48 9.15
C VAL A 126 -10.97 17.95 7.69
N SER A 127 -10.04 17.46 6.87
CA SER A 127 -9.85 17.95 5.49
C SER A 127 -10.92 17.42 4.52
N ILE A 128 -11.22 16.11 4.57
CA ILE A 128 -12.07 15.44 3.56
C ILE A 128 -13.21 14.63 4.18
N GLY A 129 -13.25 14.49 5.51
CA GLY A 129 -14.20 13.60 6.17
C GLY A 129 -15.66 13.86 5.78
N LEU A 130 -16.11 15.10 5.76
CA LEU A 130 -17.50 15.44 5.45
C LEU A 130 -17.88 15.17 3.97
N PRO A 131 -17.11 15.61 2.96
CA PRO A 131 -17.35 15.22 1.57
C PRO A 131 -17.34 13.72 1.35
N PHE A 132 -16.39 13.01 1.96
CA PHE A 132 -16.28 11.55 1.83
C PHE A 132 -17.45 10.83 2.49
N LEU A 133 -17.90 11.27 3.67
CA LEU A 133 -19.11 10.75 4.34
C LEU A 133 -20.33 10.87 3.45
N ALA A 134 -20.55 12.04 2.85
CA ALA A 134 -21.68 12.29 1.98
C ALA A 134 -21.67 11.37 0.73
N LEU A 135 -20.50 11.20 0.11
CA LEU A 135 -20.33 10.28 -1.02
C LEU A 135 -20.57 8.82 -0.63
N SER A 136 -19.97 8.35 0.45
CA SER A 136 -20.09 6.96 0.90
C SER A 136 -21.54 6.59 1.27
N ALA A 137 -22.29 7.53 1.84
CA ALA A 137 -23.70 7.35 2.16
C ALA A 137 -24.61 7.34 0.93
N SER A 138 -24.22 8.03 -0.16
CA SER A 138 -25.07 8.18 -1.35
C SER A 138 -25.40 6.85 -2.02
N ASN A 139 -24.43 5.94 -2.13
CA ASN A 139 -24.62 4.68 -2.84
C ASN A 139 -25.69 3.77 -2.18
N PRO A 140 -25.59 3.37 -0.90
CA PRO A 140 -26.61 2.52 -0.26
C PRO A 140 -27.96 3.25 -0.16
N LEU A 141 -27.97 4.57 0.00
CA LEU A 141 -29.21 5.34 0.08
C LEU A 141 -29.95 5.39 -1.26
N LEU A 142 -29.25 5.63 -2.37
CA LEU A 142 -29.82 5.59 -3.71
C LEU A 142 -30.39 4.21 -4.06
N GLN A 143 -29.71 3.14 -3.67
CA GLN A 143 -30.24 1.78 -3.85
C GLN A 143 -31.51 1.57 -3.02
N ALA A 144 -31.54 2.00 -1.76
CA ALA A 144 -32.71 1.93 -0.92
C ALA A 144 -33.89 2.80 -1.45
N TRP A 145 -33.60 3.95 -2.09
CA TRP A 145 -34.61 4.77 -2.75
C TRP A 145 -35.12 4.11 -4.02
N PHE A 146 -34.24 3.45 -4.81
CA PHE A 146 -34.66 2.72 -6.01
C PHE A 146 -35.63 1.60 -5.69
N VAL A 147 -35.43 0.84 -4.61
CA VAL A 147 -36.38 -0.18 -4.11
C VAL A 147 -37.79 0.41 -3.86
N ARG A 148 -37.85 1.70 -3.49
CA ARG A 148 -39.12 2.41 -3.22
C ARG A 148 -39.75 3.00 -4.46
N THR A 149 -39.18 2.85 -5.65
CA THR A 149 -39.79 3.25 -6.93
C THR A 149 -40.70 2.13 -7.45
N GLY A 150 -41.62 2.48 -8.36
CA GLY A 150 -42.45 1.49 -9.07
C GLY A 150 -41.77 0.81 -10.25
N HIS A 151 -40.41 0.85 -10.33
CA HIS A 151 -39.68 0.23 -11.42
C HIS A 151 -39.76 -1.30 -11.37
N PRO A 152 -39.90 -2.00 -12.53
CA PRO A 152 -39.95 -3.47 -12.55
C PRO A 152 -38.76 -4.15 -11.86
N ASP A 153 -37.55 -3.59 -11.98
CA ASP A 153 -36.33 -4.14 -11.39
C ASP A 153 -36.12 -3.70 -9.93
N ALA A 154 -37.04 -2.95 -9.31
CA ALA A 154 -36.91 -2.50 -7.92
C ALA A 154 -36.89 -3.65 -6.89
N HIS A 155 -37.30 -4.85 -7.29
CA HIS A 155 -37.30 -6.05 -6.46
C HIS A 155 -35.91 -6.65 -6.27
N ASP A 156 -34.91 -6.34 -7.16
CA ASP A 156 -33.52 -6.78 -7.04
C ASP A 156 -32.56 -5.62 -7.39
N PRO A 157 -32.27 -4.70 -6.45
CA PRO A 157 -31.44 -3.52 -6.70
C PRO A 157 -29.93 -3.82 -6.74
N TYR A 158 -29.52 -5.06 -6.49
CA TYR A 158 -28.10 -5.43 -6.40
C TYR A 158 -27.32 -5.24 -7.72
N PHE A 159 -27.99 -5.14 -8.86
CA PHE A 159 -27.34 -4.78 -10.12
C PHE A 159 -26.78 -3.33 -10.11
N LEU A 160 -27.37 -2.41 -9.34
CA LEU A 160 -26.84 -1.07 -9.14
C LEU A 160 -25.48 -1.10 -8.38
N TYR A 161 -25.32 -2.10 -7.51
CA TYR A 161 -24.05 -2.33 -6.85
C TYR A 161 -22.94 -2.72 -7.84
N ALA A 162 -23.27 -3.52 -8.86
CA ALA A 162 -22.33 -3.80 -9.94
C ALA A 162 -21.94 -2.53 -10.72
N ALA A 163 -22.88 -1.65 -11.01
CA ALA A 163 -22.60 -0.35 -11.66
C ALA A 163 -21.68 0.55 -10.78
N SER A 164 -21.93 0.56 -9.47
CA SER A 164 -21.06 1.22 -8.50
C SER A 164 -19.61 0.69 -8.58
N ASN A 165 -19.46 -0.63 -8.53
CA ASN A 165 -18.15 -1.25 -8.55
C ASN A 165 -17.38 -1.02 -9.87
N VAL A 166 -18.09 -0.95 -11.01
CA VAL A 166 -17.50 -0.55 -12.30
C VAL A 166 -16.98 0.90 -12.22
N GLY A 167 -17.76 1.82 -11.62
CA GLY A 167 -17.32 3.20 -11.41
C GLY A 167 -16.06 3.29 -10.53
N SER A 168 -16.03 2.54 -9.44
CA SER A 168 -14.87 2.45 -8.53
C SER A 168 -13.63 1.90 -9.22
N PHE A 169 -13.79 0.79 -9.94
CA PHE A 169 -12.71 0.13 -10.67
C PHE A 169 -12.14 1.03 -11.77
N LEU A 170 -13.02 1.70 -12.52
CA LEU A 170 -12.61 2.63 -13.56
C LEU A 170 -11.85 3.83 -12.98
N ALA A 171 -12.32 4.43 -11.88
CA ALA A 171 -11.63 5.52 -11.20
C ALA A 171 -10.20 5.13 -10.82
N LEU A 172 -10.04 3.93 -10.25
CA LEU A 172 -8.76 3.45 -9.77
C LEU A 172 -7.76 3.16 -10.90
N LEU A 173 -8.21 2.55 -12.01
CA LEU A 173 -7.36 2.27 -13.17
C LEU A 173 -6.98 3.52 -13.95
N THR A 174 -7.94 4.45 -14.11
CA THR A 174 -7.68 5.67 -14.87
C THR A 174 -6.80 6.66 -14.10
N TYR A 175 -6.73 6.54 -12.78
CA TYR A 175 -5.92 7.46 -11.98
C TYR A 175 -4.43 7.40 -12.36
N PRO A 176 -3.70 6.28 -12.23
CA PRO A 176 -2.30 6.20 -12.62
C PRO A 176 -2.07 6.24 -14.14
N ALA A 177 -3.06 5.76 -14.93
CA ALA A 177 -2.90 5.67 -16.38
C ALA A 177 -3.18 6.99 -17.13
N LEU A 178 -4.06 7.84 -16.59
CA LEU A 178 -4.53 9.04 -17.27
C LEU A 178 -4.47 10.30 -16.38
N PHE A 179 -5.04 10.23 -15.16
CA PHE A 179 -5.20 11.46 -14.35
C PHE A 179 -3.84 11.95 -13.83
N GLU A 180 -3.03 11.09 -13.30
CA GLU A 180 -1.72 11.44 -12.74
C GLU A 180 -0.72 11.92 -13.81
N PRO A 181 -0.55 11.24 -14.96
CA PRO A 181 0.42 11.68 -15.97
C PRO A 181 0.03 12.95 -16.71
N VAL A 182 -1.28 13.26 -16.78
CA VAL A 182 -1.78 14.35 -17.65
C VAL A 182 -2.12 15.62 -16.85
N PHE A 183 -2.78 15.45 -15.69
CA PHE A 183 -3.37 16.59 -14.97
C PHE A 183 -2.63 16.91 -13.68
N THR A 184 -2.49 18.21 -13.37
CA THR A 184 -2.03 18.67 -12.06
C THR A 184 -3.06 18.35 -10.98
N LEU A 185 -2.65 18.24 -9.72
CA LEU A 185 -3.55 18.00 -8.58
C LEU A 185 -4.64 19.09 -8.48
N GLN A 186 -4.29 20.32 -8.79
CA GLN A 186 -5.25 21.43 -8.86
C GLN A 186 -6.35 21.18 -9.90
N MET A 187 -5.97 20.72 -11.10
CA MET A 187 -6.94 20.43 -12.16
C MET A 187 -7.79 19.21 -11.81
N GLN A 188 -7.17 18.15 -11.27
CA GLN A 188 -7.87 16.96 -10.79
C GLN A 188 -8.93 17.35 -9.73
N ASN A 189 -8.56 18.21 -8.77
CA ASN A 189 -9.43 18.68 -7.71
C ASN A 189 -10.62 19.51 -8.26
N ARG A 190 -10.38 20.37 -9.25
CA ARG A 190 -11.47 21.11 -9.93
C ARG A 190 -12.43 20.20 -10.67
N MET A 191 -11.91 19.20 -11.41
CA MET A 191 -12.71 18.21 -12.12
C MET A 191 -13.54 17.37 -11.14
N TRP A 192 -12.95 16.96 -10.02
CA TRP A 192 -13.63 16.23 -8.97
C TRP A 192 -14.74 17.08 -8.31
N SER A 193 -14.47 18.34 -8.03
CA SER A 193 -15.42 19.30 -7.46
C SER A 193 -16.63 19.52 -8.39
N PHE A 194 -16.38 19.64 -9.70
CA PHE A 194 -17.44 19.71 -10.70
C PHE A 194 -18.29 18.42 -10.71
N GLY A 195 -17.65 17.25 -10.67
CA GLY A 195 -18.33 15.96 -10.57
C GLY A 195 -19.18 15.85 -9.31
N PHE A 196 -18.72 16.40 -8.16
CA PHE A 196 -19.46 16.41 -6.91
C PHE A 196 -20.74 17.27 -7.02
N VAL A 197 -20.68 18.44 -7.64
CA VAL A 197 -21.86 19.29 -7.91
C VAL A 197 -22.84 18.57 -8.85
N LEU A 198 -22.34 17.91 -9.89
CA LEU A 198 -23.17 17.09 -10.79
C LEU A 198 -23.87 15.95 -10.04
N LEU A 199 -23.19 15.32 -9.08
CA LEU A 199 -23.78 14.29 -8.23
C LEU A 199 -24.94 14.84 -7.40
N ILE A 200 -24.80 16.03 -6.80
CA ILE A 200 -25.90 16.67 -6.05
C ILE A 200 -27.14 16.81 -6.93
N LEU A 201 -26.98 17.26 -8.17
CA LEU A 201 -28.08 17.39 -9.13
C LEU A 201 -28.72 16.03 -9.46
N LEU A 202 -27.91 14.99 -9.71
CA LEU A 202 -28.41 13.64 -9.99
C LEU A 202 -29.15 13.05 -8.78
N VAL A 203 -28.64 13.22 -7.56
CA VAL A 203 -29.29 12.77 -6.33
C VAL A 203 -30.62 13.49 -6.13
N ALA A 204 -30.69 14.79 -6.40
CA ALA A 204 -31.94 15.56 -6.35
C ALA A 204 -32.96 15.03 -7.37
N VAL A 205 -32.54 14.74 -8.60
CA VAL A 205 -33.41 14.14 -9.62
C VAL A 205 -33.91 12.75 -9.19
N CYS A 206 -33.02 11.89 -8.65
CA CYS A 206 -33.41 10.58 -8.10
C CYS A 206 -34.47 10.71 -6.99
N ALA A 207 -34.28 11.69 -6.10
CA ALA A 207 -35.23 11.98 -5.04
C ALA A 207 -36.61 12.40 -5.58
N VAL A 208 -36.64 13.29 -6.58
CA VAL A 208 -37.88 13.73 -7.24
C VAL A 208 -38.57 12.56 -7.93
N LEU A 209 -37.85 11.71 -8.66
CA LEU A 209 -38.38 10.51 -9.32
C LEU A 209 -39.00 9.55 -8.30
N MET A 210 -38.33 9.32 -7.16
CA MET A 210 -38.85 8.49 -6.08
C MET A 210 -40.11 9.09 -5.44
N LEU A 211 -40.12 10.41 -5.17
CA LEU A 211 -41.24 11.08 -4.47
C LEU A 211 -42.50 11.23 -5.34
N LYS A 212 -42.31 11.36 -6.65
CA LYS A 212 -43.43 11.50 -7.63
C LYS A 212 -44.09 10.18 -8.05
N ASP A 213 -43.56 9.01 -7.68
CA ASP A 213 -44.12 7.72 -8.12
C ASP A 213 -45.46 7.43 -7.43
N PRO A 214 -46.59 7.32 -8.18
CA PRO A 214 -47.92 7.14 -7.61
C PRO A 214 -48.12 5.76 -6.95
N ARG A 215 -47.37 4.74 -7.37
CA ARG A 215 -47.49 3.36 -6.88
C ARG A 215 -46.99 3.19 -5.45
N ARG A 216 -46.17 4.10 -5.00
CA ARG A 216 -45.72 4.17 -3.60
C ARG A 216 -46.88 4.41 -2.62
N ARG A 217 -47.97 4.99 -3.07
CA ARG A 217 -49.16 5.25 -2.23
C ARG A 217 -49.83 3.97 -1.73
N ASN A 218 -49.65 2.85 -2.46
CA ASN A 218 -50.25 1.55 -2.14
C ASN A 218 -49.25 0.51 -1.66
N ALA A 219 -47.93 0.83 -1.70
CA ALA A 219 -46.88 0.01 -1.12
C ALA A 219 -46.60 0.49 0.31
N GLU A 220 -47.58 0.46 1.19
CA GLU A 220 -47.23 0.24 2.60
C GLU A 220 -46.45 -1.06 2.63
N PRO A 221 -45.30 -1.10 3.36
CA PRO A 221 -44.63 -2.38 3.57
C PRO A 221 -45.68 -3.26 4.22
N GLY A 222 -46.25 -4.18 3.43
CA GLY A 222 -47.24 -5.11 3.93
C GLY A 222 -46.72 -5.63 5.24
N ARG A 223 -47.49 -5.51 6.31
CA ARG A 223 -47.36 -6.23 7.56
C ARG A 223 -47.31 -7.73 7.26
N SER A 224 -46.26 -8.17 6.57
CA SER A 224 -45.92 -9.58 6.53
C SER A 224 -45.50 -9.93 7.93
N LYS A 225 -46.44 -10.59 8.60
CA LYS A 225 -46.28 -11.16 9.92
C LYS A 225 -44.93 -11.92 9.95
N THR A 226 -44.09 -11.60 10.94
CA THR A 226 -43.00 -12.42 11.45
C THR A 226 -41.98 -12.93 10.42
N VAL A 227 -41.17 -12.03 9.88
CA VAL A 227 -39.90 -12.45 9.37
C VAL A 227 -38.82 -11.79 10.27
N SER A 228 -38.10 -12.61 11.00
CA SER A 228 -37.07 -12.22 11.96
C SER A 228 -35.97 -11.39 11.28
N LYS A 229 -35.44 -10.41 12.02
CA LYS A 229 -34.17 -9.75 11.64
C LYS A 229 -33.10 -10.82 11.35
N PRO A 230 -32.08 -10.53 10.52
CA PRO A 230 -30.98 -11.47 10.33
C PRO A 230 -30.44 -11.94 11.66
N ALA A 231 -30.25 -13.25 11.81
CA ALA A 231 -29.71 -13.81 13.03
C ALA A 231 -28.29 -13.31 13.27
N TRP A 232 -27.94 -13.00 14.50
CA TRP A 232 -26.58 -12.54 14.87
C TRP A 232 -25.42 -13.41 14.33
N PRO A 233 -25.54 -14.76 14.28
CA PRO A 233 -24.51 -15.60 13.69
C PRO A 233 -24.30 -15.33 12.18
N ALA A 234 -25.38 -15.01 11.44
CA ALA A 234 -25.26 -14.64 10.02
C ALA A 234 -24.57 -13.30 9.84
N VAL A 235 -24.89 -12.30 10.70
CA VAL A 235 -24.21 -11.00 10.72
C VAL A 235 -22.72 -11.17 11.04
N GLY A 236 -22.40 -11.93 12.09
CA GLY A 236 -21.00 -12.23 12.47
C GLY A 236 -20.23 -12.91 11.33
N ARG A 237 -20.88 -13.83 10.60
CA ARG A 237 -20.28 -14.48 9.45
C ARG A 237 -20.03 -13.50 8.29
N TRP A 238 -20.94 -12.58 7.99
CA TRP A 238 -20.72 -11.53 6.97
C TRP A 238 -19.55 -10.62 7.35
N VAL A 239 -19.47 -10.21 8.62
CA VAL A 239 -18.36 -9.42 9.16
C VAL A 239 -17.04 -10.17 8.98
N PHE A 240 -16.96 -11.43 9.39
CA PHE A 240 -15.74 -12.22 9.28
C PHE A 240 -15.30 -12.41 7.82
N ILE A 241 -16.21 -12.84 6.94
CA ILE A 241 -15.89 -13.09 5.53
C ILE A 241 -15.53 -11.81 4.77
N SER A 242 -15.98 -10.62 5.22
CA SER A 242 -15.56 -9.34 4.63
C SER A 242 -14.26 -8.80 5.25
N ALA A 243 -13.99 -9.08 6.53
CA ALA A 243 -12.78 -8.64 7.20
C ALA A 243 -11.52 -9.29 6.62
N VAL A 244 -11.57 -10.59 6.34
CA VAL A 244 -10.39 -11.35 5.88
C VAL A 244 -9.87 -10.84 4.53
N PRO A 245 -10.64 -10.74 3.43
CA PRO A 245 -10.13 -10.25 2.16
C PRO A 245 -9.75 -8.77 2.20
N SER A 246 -10.40 -7.95 3.04
CA SER A 246 -10.05 -6.54 3.24
C SER A 246 -8.71 -6.39 3.97
N GLY A 247 -8.51 -7.14 5.05
CA GLY A 247 -7.22 -7.20 5.73
C GLY A 247 -6.13 -7.76 4.83
N LEU A 248 -6.43 -8.82 4.08
CA LEU A 248 -5.49 -9.43 3.15
C LEU A 248 -5.07 -8.48 2.02
N LEU A 249 -5.96 -7.59 1.57
CA LEU A 249 -5.63 -6.51 0.63
C LEU A 249 -4.52 -5.62 1.18
N VAL A 250 -4.66 -5.16 2.44
CA VAL A 250 -3.66 -4.31 3.09
C VAL A 250 -2.37 -5.10 3.33
N ALA A 251 -2.49 -6.32 3.82
CA ALA A 251 -1.36 -7.18 4.15
C ALA A 251 -0.53 -7.60 2.92
N VAL A 252 -1.17 -8.00 1.80
CA VAL A 252 -0.45 -8.32 0.57
C VAL A 252 0.19 -7.09 -0.04
N THR A 253 -0.45 -5.92 0.07
CA THR A 253 0.13 -4.65 -0.40
C THR A 253 1.38 -4.32 0.42
N ALA A 254 1.30 -4.41 1.75
CA ALA A 254 2.45 -4.19 2.63
C ALA A 254 3.58 -5.19 2.33
N TYR A 255 3.28 -6.49 2.28
CA TYR A 255 4.27 -7.53 2.00
C TYR A 255 4.96 -7.34 0.64
N VAL A 256 4.17 -7.12 -0.41
CA VAL A 256 4.73 -6.93 -1.75
C VAL A 256 5.58 -5.66 -1.82
N SER A 257 5.14 -4.57 -1.18
CA SER A 257 5.89 -3.30 -1.19
C SER A 257 7.14 -3.32 -0.31
N THR A 258 7.21 -4.21 0.70
CA THR A 258 8.38 -4.31 1.59
C THR A 258 9.35 -5.41 1.17
N ASP A 259 8.86 -6.60 0.86
CA ASP A 259 9.70 -7.78 0.70
C ASP A 259 9.88 -8.25 -0.76
N VAL A 260 9.04 -7.77 -1.70
CA VAL A 260 9.09 -8.20 -3.11
C VAL A 260 9.57 -7.08 -4.03
N ALA A 261 8.85 -5.96 -4.06
CA ALA A 261 9.17 -4.82 -4.93
C ALA A 261 8.59 -3.52 -4.37
N ALA A 262 9.42 -2.57 -4.01
CA ALA A 262 8.99 -1.25 -3.55
C ALA A 262 8.71 -0.31 -4.74
N ALA A 263 7.87 -0.75 -5.69
CA ALA A 263 7.51 0.06 -6.85
C ALA A 263 6.39 1.05 -6.51
N PRO A 264 6.52 2.32 -6.90
CA PRO A 264 5.45 3.30 -6.76
C PRO A 264 4.15 2.85 -7.44
N LEU A 265 3.00 3.21 -6.86
CA LEU A 265 1.67 2.85 -7.35
C LEU A 265 1.34 1.34 -7.33
N LEU A 266 2.22 0.51 -6.79
CA LEU A 266 1.98 -0.93 -6.73
C LEU A 266 0.69 -1.29 -5.97
N TRP A 267 0.32 -0.49 -4.96
CA TRP A 267 -0.92 -0.64 -4.18
C TRP A 267 -2.20 -0.58 -5.04
N VAL A 268 -2.15 0.06 -6.22
CA VAL A 268 -3.30 0.15 -7.14
C VAL A 268 -3.68 -1.23 -7.66
N ILE A 269 -2.71 -2.13 -7.87
CA ILE A 269 -2.96 -3.45 -8.45
C ILE A 269 -3.77 -4.34 -7.49
N PRO A 270 -3.37 -4.58 -6.22
CA PRO A 270 -4.18 -5.34 -5.28
C PRO A 270 -5.57 -4.76 -5.08
N LEU A 271 -5.69 -3.43 -4.96
CA LEU A 271 -6.99 -2.77 -4.80
C LEU A 271 -7.87 -2.92 -6.05
N SER A 272 -7.29 -2.85 -7.25
CA SER A 272 -8.02 -3.11 -8.50
C SER A 272 -8.52 -4.55 -8.59
N LEU A 273 -7.68 -5.52 -8.21
CA LEU A 273 -8.07 -6.92 -8.16
C LEU A 273 -9.18 -7.15 -7.13
N TYR A 274 -9.09 -6.52 -5.96
CA TYR A 274 -10.14 -6.56 -4.95
C TYR A 274 -11.49 -6.05 -5.47
N LEU A 275 -11.50 -4.88 -6.11
CA LEU A 275 -12.72 -4.32 -6.71
C LEU A 275 -13.24 -5.17 -7.88
N LEU A 276 -12.33 -5.73 -8.67
CA LEU A 276 -12.70 -6.62 -9.77
C LEU A 276 -13.47 -7.86 -9.27
N THR A 277 -13.08 -8.43 -8.12
CA THR A 277 -13.83 -9.55 -7.54
C THR A 277 -15.27 -9.18 -7.18
N TRP A 278 -15.53 -7.96 -6.67
CA TRP A 278 -16.87 -7.46 -6.43
C TRP A 278 -17.66 -7.30 -7.73
N VAL A 279 -17.06 -6.77 -8.78
CA VAL A 279 -17.67 -6.66 -10.11
C VAL A 279 -18.08 -8.03 -10.63
N LEU A 280 -17.17 -9.01 -10.57
CA LEU A 280 -17.38 -10.35 -11.12
C LEU A 280 -18.48 -11.13 -10.39
N VAL A 281 -18.56 -10.97 -9.07
CA VAL A 281 -19.42 -11.79 -8.21
C VAL A 281 -20.86 -11.24 -8.13
N PHE A 282 -21.02 -9.90 -8.10
CA PHE A 282 -22.35 -9.29 -7.91
C PHE A 282 -23.12 -9.02 -9.22
N GLN A 283 -22.63 -9.52 -10.36
CA GLN A 283 -23.36 -9.50 -11.61
C GLN A 283 -24.60 -10.40 -11.57
N ARG A 284 -25.60 -10.10 -12.38
CA ARG A 284 -26.82 -10.95 -12.55
C ARG A 284 -26.46 -12.40 -12.96
N ARG A 285 -25.40 -12.55 -13.75
CA ARG A 285 -24.78 -13.84 -14.14
C ARG A 285 -23.31 -13.76 -13.88
N PRO A 286 -22.81 -14.33 -12.77
CA PRO A 286 -21.39 -14.31 -12.46
C PRO A 286 -20.57 -14.97 -13.58
N LEU A 287 -19.53 -14.28 -14.05
CA LEU A 287 -18.64 -14.82 -15.09
C LEU A 287 -17.86 -16.03 -14.59
N ILE A 288 -17.45 -16.00 -13.32
CA ILE A 288 -16.78 -17.11 -12.67
C ILE A 288 -17.75 -17.73 -11.66
N PRO A 289 -18.18 -18.98 -11.88
CA PRO A 289 -19.02 -19.69 -10.93
C PRO A 289 -18.34 -19.77 -9.55
N HIS A 290 -19.05 -19.49 -8.48
CA HIS A 290 -18.53 -19.50 -7.11
C HIS A 290 -17.84 -20.84 -6.75
N ARG A 291 -18.34 -21.96 -7.27
CA ARG A 291 -17.74 -23.28 -7.08
C ARG A 291 -16.31 -23.38 -7.60
N ILE A 292 -16.00 -22.72 -8.74
CA ILE A 292 -14.65 -22.67 -9.29
C ILE A 292 -13.73 -21.86 -8.36
N ALA A 293 -14.19 -20.72 -7.86
CA ALA A 293 -13.41 -19.94 -6.90
C ALA A 293 -13.09 -20.74 -5.63
N LEU A 294 -14.07 -21.48 -5.10
CA LEU A 294 -13.86 -22.37 -3.94
C LEU A 294 -12.91 -23.54 -4.23
N LEU A 295 -12.92 -24.07 -5.46
CA LEU A 295 -12.00 -25.13 -5.85
C LEU A 295 -10.56 -24.62 -5.97
N LEU A 296 -10.36 -23.39 -6.49
CA LEU A 296 -9.04 -22.78 -6.68
C LEU A 296 -8.44 -22.23 -5.38
N GLN A 297 -9.25 -21.89 -4.37
CA GLN A 297 -8.79 -21.27 -3.14
C GLN A 297 -7.70 -22.06 -2.39
N PRO A 298 -7.78 -23.39 -2.19
CA PRO A 298 -6.72 -24.13 -1.50
C PRO A 298 -5.39 -24.10 -2.28
N PHE A 299 -5.43 -24.13 -3.60
CA PHE A 299 -4.24 -23.95 -4.42
C PHE A 299 -3.64 -22.55 -4.25
N ALA A 300 -4.48 -21.53 -4.19
CA ALA A 300 -4.04 -20.16 -3.93
C ALA A 300 -3.37 -20.01 -2.56
N VAL A 301 -3.93 -20.61 -1.51
CA VAL A 301 -3.32 -20.61 -0.18
C VAL A 301 -1.99 -21.40 -0.17
N ALA A 302 -1.96 -22.59 -0.79
CA ALA A 302 -0.73 -23.35 -0.94
C ALA A 302 0.34 -22.59 -1.71
N THR A 303 -0.05 -21.82 -2.74
CA THR A 303 0.87 -20.94 -3.48
C THR A 303 1.48 -19.89 -2.55
N ILE A 304 0.70 -19.25 -1.66
CA ILE A 304 1.24 -18.31 -0.67
C ILE A 304 2.28 -19.00 0.21
N VAL A 305 2.01 -20.21 0.72
CA VAL A 305 2.94 -20.96 1.55
C VAL A 305 4.26 -21.20 0.82
N VAL A 306 4.19 -21.67 -0.43
CA VAL A 306 5.37 -21.97 -1.26
C VAL A 306 6.15 -20.70 -1.57
N LEU A 307 5.48 -19.59 -1.94
CA LEU A 307 6.14 -18.33 -2.27
C LEU A 307 6.80 -17.68 -1.07
N LEU A 308 6.21 -17.80 0.13
CA LEU A 308 6.82 -17.31 1.37
C LEU A 308 8.06 -18.13 1.76
N PHE A 309 8.12 -19.42 1.39
CA PHE A 309 9.27 -20.27 1.63
C PHE A 309 10.41 -19.98 0.63
N TYR A 310 10.10 -19.82 -0.65
CA TYR A 310 11.08 -19.63 -1.72
C TYR A 310 11.27 -18.17 -2.13
N THR A 311 11.11 -17.21 -1.24
CA THR A 311 11.11 -15.76 -1.56
C THR A 311 12.34 -15.32 -2.37
N THR A 312 13.53 -15.85 -2.05
CA THR A 312 14.81 -15.47 -2.68
C THR A 312 15.09 -16.22 -3.99
N TRP A 313 14.47 -17.37 -4.23
CA TRP A 313 14.76 -18.26 -5.37
C TRP A 313 13.86 -18.02 -6.58
N ILE A 314 12.70 -17.40 -6.37
CA ILE A 314 11.71 -17.21 -7.43
C ILE A 314 11.91 -15.83 -8.06
N PRO A 315 12.00 -15.76 -9.42
CA PRO A 315 12.10 -14.47 -10.10
C PRO A 315 10.96 -13.51 -9.70
N ILE A 316 11.30 -12.24 -9.51
CA ILE A 316 10.41 -11.22 -8.93
C ILE A 316 9.03 -11.14 -9.58
N PHE A 317 8.94 -11.30 -10.91
CA PHE A 317 7.66 -11.24 -11.62
C PHE A 317 6.75 -12.44 -11.31
N PHE A 318 7.31 -13.63 -11.13
CA PHE A 318 6.56 -14.83 -10.73
C PHE A 318 6.15 -14.77 -9.27
N ASN A 319 7.03 -14.25 -8.40
CA ASN A 319 6.72 -14.04 -6.99
C ASN A 319 5.56 -13.03 -6.85
N LEU A 320 5.69 -11.84 -7.42
CA LEU A 320 4.66 -10.81 -7.44
C LEU A 320 3.34 -11.32 -8.03
N GLY A 321 3.40 -11.91 -9.23
CA GLY A 321 2.23 -12.44 -9.93
C GLY A 321 1.53 -13.55 -9.14
N GLY A 322 2.29 -14.43 -8.51
CA GLY A 322 1.78 -15.52 -7.68
C GLY A 322 1.02 -15.00 -6.44
N HIS A 323 1.59 -14.05 -5.70
CA HIS A 323 0.92 -13.43 -4.55
C HIS A 323 -0.35 -12.69 -4.95
N LEU A 324 -0.32 -11.91 -6.04
CA LEU A 324 -1.47 -11.18 -6.55
C LEU A 324 -2.59 -12.11 -7.04
N LEU A 325 -2.24 -13.17 -7.77
CA LEU A 325 -3.20 -14.16 -8.25
C LEU A 325 -3.82 -14.93 -7.09
N ALA A 326 -3.01 -15.34 -6.11
CA ALA A 326 -3.50 -16.01 -4.91
C ALA A 326 -4.46 -15.13 -4.12
N PHE A 327 -4.11 -13.87 -3.91
CA PHE A 327 -4.99 -12.87 -3.29
C PHE A 327 -6.31 -12.73 -4.06
N PHE A 328 -6.25 -12.60 -5.39
CA PHE A 328 -7.44 -12.46 -6.24
C PHE A 328 -8.39 -13.66 -6.08
N VAL A 329 -7.86 -14.87 -6.13
CA VAL A 329 -8.66 -16.11 -5.99
C VAL A 329 -9.28 -16.20 -4.59
N ILE A 330 -8.54 -15.89 -3.55
CA ILE A 330 -9.04 -15.88 -2.17
C ILE A 330 -10.14 -14.84 -2.00
N ALA A 331 -9.93 -13.62 -2.46
CA ALA A 331 -10.92 -12.55 -2.40
C ALA A 331 -12.18 -12.91 -3.20
N LEU A 332 -12.01 -13.52 -4.39
CA LEU A 332 -13.13 -13.99 -5.22
C LEU A 332 -13.96 -15.07 -4.51
N ALA A 333 -13.32 -15.99 -3.79
CA ALA A 333 -14.01 -17.02 -3.00
C ALA A 333 -14.78 -16.41 -1.83
N CYS A 334 -14.17 -15.47 -1.08
CA CYS A 334 -14.82 -14.77 0.03
C CYS A 334 -16.02 -13.93 -0.44
N HIS A 335 -15.83 -13.10 -1.48
CA HIS A 335 -16.92 -12.27 -2.01
C HIS A 335 -18.03 -13.11 -2.68
N GLY A 336 -17.68 -14.25 -3.27
CA GLY A 336 -18.66 -15.22 -3.78
C GLY A 336 -19.53 -15.79 -2.67
N GLU A 337 -18.97 -16.08 -1.51
CA GLU A 337 -19.71 -16.56 -0.34
C GLU A 337 -20.62 -15.45 0.25
N LEU A 338 -20.15 -14.19 0.27
CA LEU A 338 -20.98 -13.05 0.65
C LEU A 338 -22.19 -12.88 -0.30
N ALA A 339 -21.95 -12.97 -1.62
CA ALA A 339 -23.03 -12.84 -2.59
C ALA A 339 -24.03 -13.99 -2.49
N ARG A 340 -23.56 -15.21 -2.20
CA ARG A 340 -24.42 -16.39 -2.00
C ARG A 340 -25.32 -16.26 -0.76
N THR A 341 -24.80 -15.66 0.31
CA THR A 341 -25.47 -15.52 1.61
C THR A 341 -26.18 -14.17 1.77
N ARG A 342 -26.27 -13.36 0.71
CA ARG A 342 -26.93 -12.05 0.72
C ARG A 342 -28.39 -12.15 1.19
N PRO A 343 -28.85 -11.22 2.04
CA PRO A 343 -30.23 -11.19 2.51
C PRO A 343 -31.18 -10.60 1.45
N PRO A 344 -32.52 -10.70 1.68
CA PRO A 344 -33.49 -10.02 0.84
C PRO A 344 -33.33 -8.48 0.90
N PRO A 345 -33.80 -7.74 -0.12
CA PRO A 345 -33.59 -6.29 -0.29
C PRO A 345 -33.98 -5.40 0.89
N ARG A 346 -34.92 -5.84 1.74
CA ARG A 346 -35.34 -5.12 2.96
C ARG A 346 -34.22 -5.00 4.00
N ASP A 347 -33.29 -5.97 4.05
CA ASP A 347 -32.16 -6.03 4.97
C ASP A 347 -30.83 -5.56 4.32
N LEU A 348 -30.94 -4.94 3.12
CA LEU A 348 -29.84 -4.48 2.29
C LEU A 348 -28.85 -3.60 3.06
N THR A 349 -29.34 -2.60 3.79
CA THR A 349 -28.50 -1.66 4.52
C THR A 349 -27.80 -2.30 5.71
N THR A 350 -28.48 -3.25 6.41
CA THR A 350 -27.83 -4.06 7.47
C THR A 350 -26.69 -4.88 6.90
N PHE A 351 -26.88 -5.50 5.74
CA PHE A 351 -25.85 -6.25 5.04
C PHE A 351 -24.64 -5.36 4.70
N TYR A 352 -24.87 -4.18 4.10
CA TYR A 352 -23.79 -3.27 3.74
C TYR A 352 -23.04 -2.70 4.95
N VAL A 353 -23.74 -2.39 6.04
CA VAL A 353 -23.10 -2.00 7.30
C VAL A 353 -22.20 -3.13 7.83
N SER A 354 -22.69 -4.39 7.80
CA SER A 354 -21.93 -5.55 8.24
C SER A 354 -20.67 -5.77 7.39
N LEU A 355 -20.77 -5.63 6.06
CA LEU A 355 -19.65 -5.75 5.14
C LEU A 355 -18.62 -4.64 5.39
N SER A 356 -19.08 -3.40 5.52
CA SER A 356 -18.21 -2.25 5.74
C SER A 356 -17.54 -2.31 7.12
N PHE A 357 -18.26 -2.78 8.15
CA PHE A 357 -17.67 -3.01 9.46
C PHE A 357 -16.58 -4.08 9.42
N GLY A 358 -16.84 -5.21 8.74
CA GLY A 358 -15.82 -6.23 8.53
C GLY A 358 -14.62 -5.68 7.76
N GLY A 359 -14.86 -4.95 6.67
CA GLY A 359 -13.80 -4.30 5.89
C GLY A 359 -12.93 -3.38 6.75
N MET A 360 -13.55 -2.53 7.57
CA MET A 360 -12.84 -1.66 8.51
C MET A 360 -12.03 -2.45 9.54
N VAL A 361 -12.59 -3.52 10.13
CA VAL A 361 -11.89 -4.36 11.12
C VAL A 361 -10.66 -5.02 10.48
N GLY A 362 -10.79 -5.57 9.26
CA GLY A 362 -9.67 -6.16 8.53
C GLY A 362 -8.57 -5.14 8.20
N GLY A 363 -8.97 -3.96 7.71
CA GLY A 363 -8.04 -2.87 7.41
C GLY A 363 -7.36 -2.32 8.67
N LEU A 364 -8.10 -2.13 9.75
CA LEU A 364 -7.58 -1.69 11.05
C LEU A 364 -6.55 -2.69 11.60
N PHE A 365 -6.87 -3.99 11.55
CA PHE A 365 -5.94 -5.03 11.97
C PHE A 365 -4.64 -4.97 11.16
N ALA A 366 -4.71 -5.03 9.83
CA ALA A 366 -3.53 -5.11 9.00
C ALA A 366 -2.77 -3.78 8.87
N GLY A 367 -3.49 -2.63 8.87
CA GLY A 367 -2.89 -1.31 8.64
C GLY A 367 -2.43 -0.57 9.89
N LEU A 368 -3.03 -0.85 11.06
CA LEU A 368 -2.68 -0.15 12.30
C LEU A 368 -2.26 -1.10 13.42
N VAL A 369 -3.01 -2.18 13.68
CA VAL A 369 -2.71 -3.05 14.83
C VAL A 369 -1.45 -3.87 14.59
N ALA A 370 -1.36 -4.53 13.43
CA ALA A 370 -0.26 -5.44 13.14
C ALA A 370 1.13 -4.75 13.10
N PRO A 371 1.31 -3.53 12.54
CA PRO A 371 2.59 -2.83 12.59
C PRO A 371 3.12 -2.55 13.99
N TYR A 372 2.24 -2.38 14.99
CA TYR A 372 2.62 -2.19 16.39
C TYR A 372 2.75 -3.50 17.17
N ALA A 373 2.02 -4.54 16.75
CA ALA A 373 1.99 -5.82 17.46
C ALA A 373 3.11 -6.77 17.03
N PHE A 374 3.60 -6.64 15.80
CA PHE A 374 4.57 -7.56 15.21
C PHE A 374 5.76 -6.81 14.63
N SER A 375 6.97 -7.36 14.82
CA SER A 375 8.21 -6.82 14.25
C SER A 375 8.38 -7.12 12.74
N TRP A 376 7.49 -7.87 12.12
CA TRP A 376 7.49 -8.26 10.71
C TRP A 376 6.06 -8.29 10.16
N VAL A 377 5.87 -8.58 8.86
CA VAL A 377 4.55 -8.55 8.19
C VAL A 377 3.76 -9.85 8.51
N ALA A 378 3.50 -10.10 9.81
CA ALA A 378 2.79 -11.30 10.31
C ALA A 378 1.32 -11.34 9.91
N GLU A 379 0.71 -10.19 9.67
CA GLU A 379 -0.69 -10.07 9.24
C GLU A 379 -0.97 -10.83 7.95
N TYR A 380 0.01 -10.93 7.04
CA TYR A 380 -0.17 -11.61 5.76
C TYR A 380 -0.38 -13.13 5.93
N PRO A 381 0.53 -13.90 6.57
CA PRO A 381 0.30 -15.31 6.84
C PRO A 381 -0.90 -15.56 7.76
N ILE A 382 -1.16 -14.73 8.77
CA ILE A 382 -2.32 -14.87 9.65
C ILE A 382 -3.62 -14.81 8.83
N LEU A 383 -3.76 -13.81 7.96
CA LEU A 383 -4.95 -13.64 7.14
C LEU A 383 -5.09 -14.72 6.06
N ALA A 384 -3.97 -15.27 5.57
CA ALA A 384 -3.99 -16.43 4.67
C ALA A 384 -4.58 -17.67 5.36
N VAL A 385 -4.24 -17.93 6.63
CA VAL A 385 -4.88 -18.98 7.44
C VAL A 385 -6.37 -18.71 7.64
N LEU A 386 -6.74 -17.47 8.03
CA LEU A 386 -8.14 -17.10 8.24
C LEU A 386 -8.96 -17.18 6.95
N ALA A 387 -8.35 -16.98 5.77
CA ALA A 387 -9.01 -17.11 4.49
C ALA A 387 -9.53 -18.54 4.24
N VAL A 388 -8.84 -19.55 4.74
CA VAL A 388 -9.30 -20.96 4.66
C VAL A 388 -10.61 -21.13 5.44
N LEU A 389 -10.76 -20.46 6.60
CA LEU A 389 -11.96 -20.53 7.44
C LEU A 389 -13.17 -19.76 6.86
N CYS A 390 -12.97 -18.91 5.85
CA CYS A 390 -14.06 -18.24 5.14
C CYS A 390 -14.90 -19.20 4.29
N ARG A 391 -14.44 -20.43 4.05
CA ARG A 391 -15.12 -21.42 3.24
C ARG A 391 -16.44 -21.88 3.88
N PRO A 392 -17.43 -22.26 3.06
CA PRO A 392 -18.66 -22.83 3.59
C PRO A 392 -18.42 -24.23 4.20
N LEU A 393 -19.00 -24.46 5.38
CA LEU A 393 -18.94 -25.77 6.05
C LEU A 393 -19.92 -26.80 5.43
N SER A 394 -20.88 -26.35 4.61
CA SER A 394 -21.88 -27.22 4.00
C SER A 394 -21.30 -28.09 2.90
N GLN A 395 -21.48 -29.40 3.00
CA GLN A 395 -21.04 -30.37 2.00
C GLN A 395 -21.89 -30.34 0.72
N ASP A 396 -23.08 -29.74 0.73
CA ASP A 396 -23.98 -29.71 -0.44
C ASP A 396 -23.38 -29.03 -1.67
N ILE A 397 -22.49 -28.05 -1.46
CA ILE A 397 -21.80 -27.34 -2.53
C ILE A 397 -20.89 -28.28 -3.34
N TRP A 398 -20.42 -29.36 -2.73
CA TRP A 398 -19.48 -30.31 -3.33
C TRP A 398 -20.15 -31.48 -4.05
N LYS A 399 -21.46 -31.67 -3.87
CA LYS A 399 -22.21 -32.78 -4.50
C LYS A 399 -21.97 -32.93 -6.02
N PRO A 400 -21.91 -31.86 -6.83
CA PRO A 400 -21.67 -31.99 -8.26
C PRO A 400 -20.26 -32.47 -8.64
N PHE A 401 -19.27 -32.32 -7.73
CA PHE A 401 -17.89 -32.74 -7.95
C PHE A 401 -17.57 -34.10 -7.35
N ASN A 402 -18.54 -34.71 -6.65
CA ASN A 402 -18.32 -35.96 -5.92
C ASN A 402 -17.85 -37.11 -6.83
N SER A 403 -18.31 -37.16 -8.07
CA SER A 403 -17.89 -38.23 -9.03
C SER A 403 -16.46 -37.99 -9.57
N TRP A 404 -16.03 -36.75 -9.67
CA TRP A 404 -14.74 -36.40 -10.27
C TRP A 404 -13.62 -36.28 -9.24
N LEU A 405 -13.94 -35.78 -8.02
CA LEU A 405 -12.99 -35.62 -6.92
C LEU A 405 -13.07 -36.78 -5.90
N TRP A 406 -13.80 -37.85 -6.23
CA TRP A 406 -13.98 -39.04 -5.39
C TRP A 406 -12.71 -39.58 -4.78
N PRO A 407 -11.58 -39.75 -5.51
CA PRO A 407 -10.36 -40.32 -4.94
C PRO A 407 -9.71 -39.45 -3.87
N LEU A 408 -9.99 -38.12 -3.88
CA LEU A 408 -9.40 -37.10 -2.98
C LEU A 408 -10.33 -36.76 -1.80
N ALA A 409 -11.47 -37.47 -1.63
CA ALA A 409 -12.43 -37.14 -0.58
C ALA A 409 -12.08 -37.85 0.74
N PRO A 410 -11.63 -37.14 1.80
CA PRO A 410 -11.32 -37.74 3.10
C PRO A 410 -12.48 -38.48 3.75
N SER A 411 -13.72 -38.14 3.38
CA SER A 411 -14.93 -38.84 3.85
C SER A 411 -14.99 -40.32 3.45
N GLN A 412 -14.14 -40.76 2.53
CA GLN A 412 -14.01 -42.18 2.14
C GLN A 412 -12.96 -42.91 3.01
N TRP A 413 -12.22 -42.17 3.82
CA TRP A 413 -11.23 -42.76 4.72
C TRP A 413 -11.73 -42.64 6.17
N PRO A 414 -12.55 -43.57 6.66
CA PRO A 414 -13.15 -43.50 8.00
C PRO A 414 -12.15 -43.36 9.14
N GLN A 415 -10.92 -43.85 8.91
CA GLN A 415 -9.82 -43.78 9.89
C GLN A 415 -9.02 -42.49 9.79
N PHE A 416 -9.26 -41.60 8.77
CA PHE A 416 -8.48 -40.41 8.58
C PHE A 416 -8.60 -39.40 9.77
N ASP A 417 -9.80 -39.28 10.32
CA ASP A 417 -10.03 -38.40 11.46
C ASP A 417 -9.29 -38.87 12.72
N SER A 418 -9.16 -40.18 12.93
CA SER A 418 -8.45 -40.71 14.10
C SER A 418 -6.93 -40.53 13.97
N TRP A 419 -6.38 -40.52 12.77
CA TRP A 419 -4.95 -40.34 12.51
C TRP A 419 -4.54 -38.88 12.29
N PHE A 420 -5.45 -38.02 11.83
CA PHE A 420 -5.13 -36.63 11.50
C PHE A 420 -4.52 -35.87 12.68
N TRP A 421 -5.19 -35.88 13.84
CA TRP A 421 -4.73 -35.14 15.01
C TRP A 421 -3.38 -35.65 15.56
N PRO A 422 -3.14 -36.95 15.74
CA PRO A 422 -1.83 -37.46 16.09
C PRO A 422 -0.74 -37.09 15.09
N VAL A 423 -1.00 -37.26 13.78
CA VAL A 423 -0.03 -36.93 12.73
C VAL A 423 0.25 -35.42 12.72
N ALA A 424 -0.77 -34.57 12.77
CA ALA A 424 -0.59 -33.11 12.85
C ALA A 424 0.22 -32.69 14.08
N THR A 425 -0.04 -33.32 15.24
CA THR A 425 0.70 -33.04 16.48
C THR A 425 2.16 -33.50 16.37
N VAL A 426 2.42 -34.69 15.86
CA VAL A 426 3.78 -35.21 15.66
C VAL A 426 4.54 -34.36 14.64
N THR A 427 3.89 -33.99 13.52
CA THR A 427 4.48 -33.10 12.50
C THR A 427 4.79 -31.73 13.11
N ALA A 428 3.88 -31.16 13.91
CA ALA A 428 4.11 -29.90 14.61
C ALA A 428 5.30 -30.00 15.58
N ILE A 429 5.35 -31.05 16.41
CA ILE A 429 6.47 -31.27 17.34
C ILE A 429 7.78 -31.45 16.57
N PHE A 430 7.77 -32.23 15.51
CA PHE A 430 8.97 -32.50 14.70
C PHE A 430 9.48 -31.25 13.98
N LEU A 431 8.57 -30.45 13.39
CA LEU A 431 8.96 -29.24 12.64
C LEU A 431 9.21 -28.04 13.54
N LEU A 432 8.49 -27.90 14.67
CA LEU A 432 8.57 -26.71 15.49
C LEU A 432 9.48 -26.90 16.73
N GLY A 433 9.61 -28.15 17.20
CA GLY A 433 10.38 -28.47 18.42
C GLY A 433 11.85 -28.04 18.36
N PRO A 434 12.62 -28.44 17.34
CA PRO A 434 14.04 -28.05 17.23
C PRO A 434 14.24 -26.54 17.15
N GLY A 435 13.37 -25.82 16.46
CA GLY A 435 13.46 -24.36 16.32
C GLY A 435 13.32 -23.62 17.65
N PHE A 436 12.51 -24.12 18.57
CA PHE A 436 12.42 -23.57 19.94
C PHE A 436 13.66 -23.84 20.78
N GLY A 437 14.47 -24.87 20.43
CA GLY A 437 15.76 -25.17 21.03
C GLY A 437 16.94 -24.39 20.42
N GLY A 438 16.69 -23.48 19.47
CA GLY A 438 17.75 -22.72 18.81
C GLY A 438 18.53 -23.48 17.75
N ALA A 439 18.04 -24.65 17.30
CA ALA A 439 18.66 -25.39 16.21
C ALA A 439 18.41 -24.67 14.88
N THR A 440 19.48 -24.40 14.12
CA THR A 440 19.43 -23.93 12.73
C THR A 440 19.51 -25.13 11.81
N LEU A 441 18.73 -25.10 10.74
CA LEU A 441 18.84 -26.08 9.63
C LEU A 441 19.70 -25.43 8.53
N ASP A 442 20.63 -26.18 7.98
CA ASP A 442 21.49 -25.70 6.89
C ASP A 442 20.68 -25.30 5.66
N ASP A 443 21.19 -24.33 4.91
CA ASP A 443 20.65 -23.91 3.62
C ASP A 443 20.50 -25.12 2.69
N GLY A 444 19.27 -25.34 2.23
CA GLY A 444 18.96 -26.48 1.35
C GLY A 444 18.55 -27.75 2.07
N ASP A 445 18.14 -27.69 3.33
CA ASP A 445 17.58 -28.87 4.01
C ASP A 445 16.40 -29.41 3.23
N THR A 446 16.70 -30.51 2.52
CA THR A 446 15.72 -31.24 1.69
C THR A 446 14.54 -31.71 2.49
N LEU A 447 14.72 -31.96 3.81
CA LEU A 447 13.66 -32.40 4.71
C LEU A 447 12.66 -31.27 5.00
N LEU A 448 13.14 -30.08 5.32
CA LEU A 448 12.26 -28.90 5.55
C LEU A 448 11.50 -28.55 4.27
N THR A 449 12.18 -28.52 3.13
CA THR A 449 11.58 -28.32 1.82
C THR A 449 10.48 -29.34 1.53
N ALA A 450 10.77 -30.62 1.72
CA ALA A 450 9.80 -31.71 1.52
C ALA A 450 8.62 -31.58 2.49
N ALA A 451 8.87 -31.19 3.74
CA ALA A 451 7.83 -31.00 4.75
C ALA A 451 6.89 -29.83 4.41
N VAL A 452 7.43 -28.68 3.99
CA VAL A 452 6.62 -27.50 3.60
C VAL A 452 5.77 -27.83 2.36
N LEU A 453 6.36 -28.46 1.35
CA LEU A 453 5.63 -28.87 0.14
C LEU A 453 4.56 -29.94 0.45
N ALA A 454 4.87 -30.89 1.33
CA ALA A 454 3.89 -31.89 1.79
C ALA A 454 2.73 -31.25 2.53
N LEU A 455 3.00 -30.30 3.45
CA LEU A 455 1.94 -29.58 4.16
C LEU A 455 1.09 -28.74 3.22
N ALA A 456 1.69 -28.05 2.24
CA ALA A 456 0.97 -27.33 1.20
C ALA A 456 0.07 -28.29 0.40
N GLY A 457 0.57 -29.47 0.01
CA GLY A 457 -0.21 -30.51 -0.67
C GLY A 457 -1.35 -31.06 0.21
N ILE A 458 -1.08 -31.35 1.48
CA ILE A 458 -2.09 -31.83 2.44
C ILE A 458 -3.20 -30.79 2.64
N SER A 459 -2.86 -29.49 2.69
CA SER A 459 -3.85 -28.43 2.80
C SER A 459 -4.82 -28.39 1.62
N ILE A 460 -4.34 -28.76 0.42
CA ILE A 460 -5.18 -28.90 -0.78
C ILE A 460 -6.10 -30.12 -0.65
N VAL A 461 -5.59 -31.26 -0.20
CA VAL A 461 -6.40 -32.48 -0.02
C VAL A 461 -7.50 -32.25 1.02
N LEU A 462 -7.22 -31.47 2.05
CA LEU A 462 -8.18 -31.11 3.12
C LEU A 462 -9.18 -30.00 2.71
N PHE A 463 -9.31 -29.68 1.43
CA PHE A 463 -10.13 -28.58 0.94
C PHE A 463 -11.60 -28.59 1.41
N ARG A 464 -12.14 -29.74 1.84
CA ARG A 464 -13.50 -29.92 2.36
C ARG A 464 -13.62 -29.73 3.86
N ASP A 465 -12.50 -29.73 4.58
CA ASP A 465 -12.44 -29.55 6.03
C ASP A 465 -11.63 -28.28 6.36
N PRO A 466 -12.27 -27.09 6.32
CA PRO A 466 -11.57 -25.83 6.51
C PRO A 466 -10.78 -25.74 7.82
N PRO A 467 -11.26 -26.20 9.01
CA PRO A 467 -10.48 -26.16 10.22
C PRO A 467 -9.17 -26.97 10.16
N LYS A 468 -9.21 -28.19 9.62
CA LYS A 468 -8.00 -29.02 9.48
C LYS A 468 -7.03 -28.43 8.47
N SER A 469 -7.54 -27.96 7.32
CA SER A 469 -6.73 -27.28 6.31
C SER A 469 -6.07 -26.01 6.89
N ALA A 470 -6.81 -25.20 7.65
CA ALA A 470 -6.27 -24.00 8.30
C ALA A 470 -5.15 -24.34 9.30
N LEU A 471 -5.30 -25.42 10.09
CA LEU A 471 -4.27 -25.87 11.01
C LEU A 471 -2.99 -26.28 10.28
N VAL A 472 -3.11 -27.03 9.18
CA VAL A 472 -1.96 -27.47 8.37
C VAL A 472 -1.23 -26.29 7.77
N VAL A 473 -1.96 -25.32 7.22
CA VAL A 473 -1.39 -24.07 6.70
C VAL A 473 -0.69 -23.28 7.81
N ALA A 474 -1.29 -23.18 8.99
CA ALA A 474 -0.67 -22.50 10.14
C ALA A 474 0.64 -23.17 10.55
N ILE A 475 0.69 -24.51 10.63
CA ILE A 475 1.92 -25.25 10.96
C ILE A 475 3.00 -24.96 9.90
N ALA A 476 2.67 -25.00 8.61
CA ALA A 476 3.61 -24.72 7.54
C ALA A 476 4.19 -23.28 7.64
N LEU A 477 3.32 -22.29 7.85
CA LEU A 477 3.74 -20.87 7.95
C LEU A 477 4.55 -20.58 9.22
N ILE A 478 4.24 -21.23 10.34
CA ILE A 478 5.03 -21.14 11.57
C ILE A 478 6.40 -21.81 11.37
N ALA A 479 6.46 -22.99 10.73
CA ALA A 479 7.72 -23.64 10.41
C ALA A 479 8.64 -22.76 9.56
N ILE A 480 8.11 -22.15 8.49
CA ILE A 480 8.84 -21.19 7.64
C ILE A 480 9.42 -20.03 8.48
N ARG A 481 8.69 -19.59 9.51
CA ARG A 481 9.15 -18.47 10.35
C ARG A 481 10.21 -18.87 11.37
N ILE A 482 10.13 -20.10 11.89
CA ILE A 482 11.08 -20.63 12.89
C ILE A 482 12.40 -21.04 12.22
N TYR A 483 12.34 -21.52 10.98
CA TYR A 483 13.50 -21.92 10.18
C TYR A 483 13.69 -20.99 8.98
N PRO A 484 14.21 -19.75 9.19
CA PRO A 484 14.49 -18.86 8.08
C PRO A 484 15.61 -19.45 7.23
N THR A 485 15.37 -19.58 5.92
CA THR A 485 16.37 -19.99 4.96
C THR A 485 17.22 -18.77 4.57
N GLY A 486 18.54 -18.88 4.67
CA GLY A 486 19.50 -18.05 3.94
C GLY A 486 19.91 -16.71 4.54
N GLU A 487 19.56 -16.32 5.76
CA GLU A 487 20.12 -15.13 6.41
C GLU A 487 20.06 -15.29 7.95
N TYR A 488 21.20 -15.20 8.63
CA TYR A 488 21.25 -15.17 10.09
C TYR A 488 20.74 -13.82 10.61
N HIS A 489 19.42 -13.72 10.83
CA HIS A 489 18.83 -12.50 11.36
C HIS A 489 19.26 -12.24 12.80
N ILE A 490 20.00 -11.13 13.04
CA ILE A 490 20.28 -10.66 14.38
C ILE A 490 19.03 -10.07 14.98
N VAL A 491 18.37 -9.16 14.24
CA VAL A 491 17.15 -8.49 14.70
C VAL A 491 16.29 -8.02 13.52
N THR A 492 14.99 -8.06 13.70
CA THR A 492 14.02 -7.43 12.81
C THR A 492 13.26 -6.38 13.62
N LEU A 493 13.33 -5.13 13.18
CA LEU A 493 12.65 -3.99 13.81
C LEU A 493 11.65 -3.41 12.83
N ARG A 494 10.47 -3.05 13.34
CA ARG A 494 9.40 -2.45 12.54
C ARG A 494 9.03 -1.10 13.11
N SER A 495 8.99 -0.10 12.24
CA SER A 495 8.49 1.24 12.53
C SER A 495 7.26 1.56 11.71
N PHE A 496 6.74 2.77 11.88
CA PHE A 496 5.72 3.32 10.97
C PHE A 496 6.23 3.41 9.51
N PHE A 497 7.54 3.59 9.29
CA PHE A 497 8.12 3.80 7.97
C PHE A 497 8.52 2.52 7.25
N GLY A 498 8.66 1.39 7.95
CA GLY A 498 8.95 0.11 7.32
C GLY A 498 9.51 -0.94 8.26
N VAL A 499 10.06 -2.01 7.67
CA VAL A 499 10.67 -3.14 8.37
C VAL A 499 12.15 -3.17 8.08
N HIS A 500 12.96 -3.03 9.12
CA HIS A 500 14.41 -3.06 9.07
C HIS A 500 14.92 -4.41 9.54
N LYS A 501 15.77 -5.04 8.76
CA LYS A 501 16.43 -6.32 9.07
C LYS A 501 17.92 -6.09 9.21
N ILE A 502 18.48 -6.58 10.30
CA ILE A 502 19.94 -6.59 10.54
C ILE A 502 20.34 -8.06 10.56
N TYR A 503 21.30 -8.41 9.74
CA TYR A 503 21.82 -9.76 9.65
C TYR A 503 23.30 -9.76 9.31
N ASP A 504 23.98 -10.84 9.68
CA ASP A 504 25.34 -11.09 9.27
C ASP A 504 25.33 -12.02 8.05
N THR A 505 26.30 -11.86 7.16
CA THR A 505 26.50 -12.76 6.01
C THR A 505 26.91 -14.16 6.46
N ASP A 506 26.68 -15.18 5.65
CA ASP A 506 26.96 -16.58 5.98
C ASP A 506 28.43 -16.83 6.29
N ASP A 507 29.34 -16.05 5.67
CA ASP A 507 30.76 -16.07 5.94
C ASP A 507 31.16 -15.31 7.23
N GLY A 508 30.20 -14.67 7.91
CA GLY A 508 30.42 -13.89 9.13
C GLY A 508 31.20 -12.60 8.94
N ARG A 509 31.52 -12.18 7.71
CA ARG A 509 32.39 -11.02 7.44
C ARG A 509 31.68 -9.69 7.49
N PHE A 510 30.40 -9.64 7.10
CA PHE A 510 29.67 -8.38 6.95
C PHE A 510 28.40 -8.38 7.75
N ARG A 511 28.10 -7.24 8.37
CA ARG A 511 26.80 -6.93 8.97
C ARG A 511 26.04 -5.97 8.08
N ILE A 512 24.80 -6.30 7.75
CA ILE A 512 24.00 -5.62 6.75
C ILE A 512 22.76 -5.03 7.37
N LEU A 513 22.44 -3.78 7.02
CA LEU A 513 21.12 -3.16 7.24
C LEU A 513 20.33 -3.23 5.95
N LYS A 514 19.22 -3.96 5.98
CA LYS A 514 18.31 -4.13 4.85
C LYS A 514 16.93 -3.58 5.19
N HIS A 515 16.35 -2.81 4.29
CA HIS A 515 14.97 -2.37 4.35
C HIS A 515 14.26 -2.81 3.09
N GLY A 516 13.31 -3.75 3.22
CA GLY A 516 12.70 -4.40 2.07
C GLY A 516 13.74 -5.16 1.23
N SER A 517 13.81 -4.83 -0.05
CA SER A 517 14.77 -5.40 -1.01
C SER A 517 16.10 -4.63 -1.08
N THR A 518 16.24 -3.50 -0.39
CA THR A 518 17.37 -2.57 -0.53
C THR A 518 18.32 -2.64 0.66
N ILE A 519 19.63 -2.68 0.37
CA ILE A 519 20.69 -2.57 1.37
C ILE A 519 20.92 -1.09 1.64
N HIS A 520 20.71 -0.66 2.90
CA HIS A 520 20.91 0.70 3.37
C HIS A 520 22.24 0.92 4.08
N GLY A 521 23.08 -0.09 4.13
CA GLY A 521 24.43 -0.03 4.66
C GLY A 521 24.97 -1.41 5.00
N ALA A 522 26.28 -1.54 4.95
CA ALA A 522 27.01 -2.72 5.40
C ALA A 522 28.27 -2.31 6.13
N GLN A 523 28.67 -3.12 7.12
CA GLN A 523 29.88 -2.93 7.91
C GLN A 523 30.69 -4.22 7.89
N ILE A 524 32.00 -4.12 7.67
CA ILE A 524 32.94 -5.23 7.85
C ILE A 524 33.08 -5.48 9.35
N ILE A 525 32.77 -6.69 9.80
CA ILE A 525 32.84 -7.12 11.21
C ILE A 525 33.95 -8.14 11.45
N ALA A 526 34.33 -8.92 10.42
CA ALA A 526 35.47 -9.83 10.47
C ALA A 526 36.27 -9.75 9.16
N ASP A 527 37.54 -10.14 9.23
CA ASP A 527 38.42 -10.26 8.07
C ASP A 527 38.24 -11.61 7.35
N GLU A 528 39.05 -11.88 6.32
CA GLU A 528 39.02 -13.14 5.56
C GLU A 528 39.41 -14.37 6.39
N ALA A 529 40.08 -14.18 7.52
CA ALA A 529 40.44 -15.25 8.45
C ALA A 529 39.38 -15.49 9.52
N GLY A 530 38.30 -14.66 9.54
CA GLY A 530 37.25 -14.71 10.54
C GLY A 530 37.57 -13.97 11.85
N GLU A 531 38.68 -13.23 11.89
CA GLU A 531 39.06 -12.46 13.07
C GLU A 531 38.32 -11.11 13.10
N PRO A 532 37.78 -10.68 14.28
CA PRO A 532 37.10 -9.42 14.40
C PRO A 532 37.91 -8.20 13.98
N VAL A 533 37.35 -7.38 13.10
CA VAL A 533 38.00 -6.13 12.66
C VAL A 533 37.78 -5.04 13.72
N GLY A 534 38.87 -4.54 14.31
CA GLY A 534 38.84 -3.44 15.28
C GLY A 534 39.11 -2.07 14.65
N GLY A 535 38.84 -1.00 15.44
CA GLY A 535 39.02 0.38 15.02
C GLY A 535 37.85 1.02 14.31
N PRO A 536 37.98 2.25 13.75
CA PRO A 536 36.94 2.91 13.01
C PRO A 536 36.53 2.11 11.77
N PRO A 537 35.23 1.85 11.55
CA PRO A 537 34.77 1.04 10.43
C PRO A 537 35.00 1.76 9.10
N LYS A 538 35.47 1.00 8.10
CA LYS A 538 35.66 1.51 6.75
C LYS A 538 34.34 1.63 6.01
N PRO A 539 33.99 2.79 5.40
CA PRO A 539 32.86 2.91 4.52
C PRO A 539 33.00 2.00 3.29
N ILE A 540 32.01 1.16 3.08
CA ILE A 540 31.85 0.27 1.92
C ILE A 540 30.50 0.58 1.22
N THR A 541 29.92 -0.35 0.49
CA THR A 541 28.73 -0.17 -0.34
C THR A 541 28.97 0.93 -1.38
N TYR A 542 27.98 1.75 -1.67
CA TYR A 542 28.07 2.92 -2.55
C TYR A 542 28.71 4.17 -1.87
N TYR A 543 29.31 3.99 -0.67
CA TYR A 543 30.08 5.01 0.05
C TYR A 543 31.58 4.72 0.15
N HIS A 544 32.07 3.71 -0.60
CA HIS A 544 33.47 3.34 -0.62
C HIS A 544 34.40 4.50 -1.08
N ASP A 545 35.72 4.35 -0.93
CA ASP A 545 36.68 5.45 -1.15
C ASP A 545 36.65 6.02 -2.57
N ARG A 546 36.37 5.20 -3.59
CA ARG A 546 36.29 5.62 -5.01
C ARG A 546 34.90 6.00 -5.45
N SER A 547 33.90 5.89 -4.58
CA SER A 547 32.46 6.14 -4.93
C SER A 547 32.24 7.58 -5.39
N ALA A 548 31.21 7.76 -6.21
CA ALA A 548 30.77 9.07 -6.69
C ALA A 548 30.52 10.05 -5.53
N VAL A 549 29.86 9.58 -4.46
CA VAL A 549 29.57 10.39 -3.27
C VAL A 549 30.88 10.91 -2.63
N ASN A 550 31.87 10.02 -2.45
CA ASN A 550 33.16 10.43 -1.84
C ASN A 550 33.96 11.36 -2.75
N GLN A 551 33.89 11.20 -4.08
CA GLN A 551 34.55 12.11 -5.01
C GLN A 551 33.97 13.53 -4.89
N VAL A 552 32.63 13.67 -4.76
CA VAL A 552 31.99 14.99 -4.57
C VAL A 552 32.39 15.61 -3.24
N ILE A 553 32.36 14.85 -2.13
CA ILE A 553 32.82 15.33 -0.82
C ILE A 553 34.25 15.83 -0.91
N SER A 554 35.14 15.05 -1.54
CA SER A 554 36.57 15.38 -1.68
C SER A 554 36.79 16.63 -2.55
N SER A 555 36.05 16.75 -3.66
CA SER A 555 36.13 17.90 -4.57
C SER A 555 35.66 19.20 -3.90
N VAL A 556 34.49 19.16 -3.22
CA VAL A 556 33.97 20.32 -2.50
C VAL A 556 34.94 20.72 -1.35
N ARG A 557 35.48 19.73 -0.64
CA ARG A 557 36.48 19.97 0.43
C ARG A 557 37.76 20.62 -0.09
N ALA A 558 38.29 20.14 -1.21
CA ALA A 558 39.51 20.70 -1.81
C ALA A 558 39.33 22.16 -2.27
N ARG A 559 38.15 22.54 -2.67
CA ARG A 559 37.81 23.89 -3.13
C ARG A 559 37.52 24.88 -2.01
N LYS A 560 37.05 24.36 -0.85
CA LYS A 560 36.60 25.21 0.26
C LYS A 560 37.82 25.68 1.09
N GLU A 561 37.91 26.99 1.31
CA GLU A 561 38.75 27.55 2.34
C GLU A 561 38.07 27.41 3.72
N GLY A 562 38.59 26.52 4.55
CA GLY A 562 38.06 26.24 5.89
C GLY A 562 37.17 25.00 5.97
N ALA A 563 36.55 24.82 7.13
CA ALA A 563 35.77 23.64 7.45
C ALA A 563 34.45 23.57 6.68
N LEU A 564 34.13 22.42 6.10
CA LEU A 564 32.86 22.20 5.41
C LEU A 564 31.64 22.23 6.37
N ARG A 565 30.53 22.72 5.83
CA ARG A 565 29.20 22.56 6.41
C ARG A 565 28.37 21.68 5.49
N VAL A 566 28.00 20.50 5.95
CA VAL A 566 27.31 19.49 5.15
C VAL A 566 25.97 19.14 5.78
N ALA A 567 24.91 19.11 4.98
CA ALA A 567 23.63 18.53 5.34
C ALA A 567 23.46 17.19 4.63
N VAL A 568 23.02 16.17 5.35
CA VAL A 568 22.70 14.85 4.81
C VAL A 568 21.25 14.53 5.09
N ILE A 569 20.49 14.32 4.05
CA ILE A 569 19.09 13.89 4.12
C ILE A 569 19.05 12.38 3.92
N GLY A 570 18.77 11.65 5.01
CA GLY A 570 18.92 10.20 5.14
C GLY A 570 20.12 9.84 6.04
N LEU A 571 19.96 8.80 6.86
CA LEU A 571 21.01 8.35 7.79
C LEU A 571 21.52 6.95 7.44
N GLY A 572 20.62 6.01 7.12
CA GLY A 572 20.96 4.60 6.93
C GLY A 572 21.67 4.01 8.15
N SER A 573 22.73 3.26 7.93
CA SER A 573 23.58 2.72 9.02
C SER A 573 24.53 3.76 9.66
N GLY A 574 24.52 5.00 9.18
CA GLY A 574 25.44 6.05 9.66
C GLY A 574 26.81 6.06 8.96
N THR A 575 26.99 5.34 7.87
CA THR A 575 28.28 5.15 7.17
C THR A 575 28.96 6.47 6.81
N LEU A 576 28.21 7.49 6.35
CA LEU A 576 28.77 8.80 5.99
C LEU A 576 29.42 9.56 7.16
N ALA A 577 29.10 9.19 8.40
CA ALA A 577 29.76 9.80 9.57
C ALA A 577 31.28 9.62 9.57
N CYS A 578 31.78 8.52 8.98
CA CYS A 578 33.22 8.28 8.87
C CYS A 578 33.90 9.06 7.71
N ARG A 579 33.15 9.90 6.99
CA ARG A 579 33.70 10.85 6.01
C ARG A 579 33.91 12.25 6.59
N ILE A 580 33.50 12.49 7.82
CA ILE A 580 33.65 13.79 8.49
C ILE A 580 35.12 14.04 8.82
N ALA A 581 35.68 15.13 8.33
CA ALA A 581 37.01 15.55 8.67
C ALA A 581 37.02 16.47 9.92
N PRO A 582 38.16 16.54 10.66
CA PRO A 582 38.25 17.39 11.84
C PRO A 582 37.90 18.85 11.57
N GLY A 583 37.03 19.40 12.41
CA GLY A 583 36.53 20.79 12.30
C GLY A 583 35.32 20.99 11.41
N GLU A 584 34.96 20.03 10.58
CA GLU A 584 33.77 20.10 9.74
C GLU A 584 32.47 20.02 10.57
N ARG A 585 31.40 20.60 10.05
CA ARG A 585 30.07 20.62 10.69
C ARG A 585 29.05 19.92 9.80
N TRP A 586 28.72 18.70 10.20
CA TRP A 586 27.73 17.90 9.52
C TRP A 586 26.44 17.81 10.34
N ARG A 587 25.28 17.79 9.66
CA ARG A 587 23.97 17.60 10.25
C ARG A 587 23.17 16.62 9.42
N PHE A 588 22.57 15.64 10.07
CA PHE A 588 21.76 14.61 9.41
C PHE A 588 20.29 14.85 9.70
N PHE A 589 19.45 14.48 8.74
CA PHE A 589 17.99 14.57 8.81
C PHE A 589 17.44 13.16 8.53
N GLU A 590 16.72 12.60 9.49
CA GLU A 590 16.17 11.24 9.38
C GLU A 590 14.71 11.24 9.80
N ILE A 591 13.86 10.58 9.01
CA ILE A 591 12.42 10.53 9.28
C ILE A 591 12.08 9.42 10.27
N ASP A 592 12.83 8.32 10.28
CA ASP A 592 12.54 7.12 11.06
C ASP A 592 13.38 7.07 12.35
N PRO A 593 12.75 7.25 13.54
CA PRO A 593 13.46 7.13 14.80
C PRO A 593 14.11 5.75 15.02
N THR A 594 13.56 4.69 14.42
CA THR A 594 14.13 3.34 14.49
C THR A 594 15.44 3.24 13.74
N VAL A 595 15.60 3.92 12.61
CA VAL A 595 16.88 4.01 11.89
C VAL A 595 17.93 4.72 12.75
N VAL A 596 17.54 5.79 13.44
CA VAL A 596 18.46 6.50 14.37
C VAL A 596 18.86 5.60 15.53
N GLU A 597 17.95 4.82 16.10
CA GLU A 597 18.23 3.84 17.14
C GLU A 597 19.22 2.77 16.65
N ILE A 598 18.95 2.21 15.46
CA ILE A 598 19.85 1.21 14.83
C ILE A 598 21.25 1.78 14.63
N ALA A 599 21.39 2.97 14.04
CA ALA A 599 22.68 3.57 13.74
C ALA A 599 23.45 3.99 15.00
N ARG A 600 22.76 4.37 16.09
CA ARG A 600 23.38 4.73 17.37
C ARG A 600 23.76 3.54 18.23
N ASN A 601 23.15 2.37 18.00
CA ASN A 601 23.42 1.18 18.80
C ASN A 601 24.73 0.50 18.34
N PRO A 602 25.80 0.54 19.13
CA PRO A 602 27.09 -0.02 18.73
C PRO A 602 27.08 -1.56 18.61
N THR A 603 26.06 -2.24 19.14
CA THR A 603 25.88 -3.68 18.92
C THR A 603 25.39 -4.00 17.52
N HIS A 604 24.82 -3.01 16.82
CA HIS A 604 24.37 -3.13 15.44
C HIS A 604 25.45 -2.59 14.49
N PHE A 605 25.73 -1.28 14.58
CA PHE A 605 26.73 -0.61 13.73
C PHE A 605 27.60 0.32 14.55
N THR A 606 28.90 0.39 14.22
CA THR A 606 29.87 1.22 14.97
C THR A 606 30.21 2.52 14.27
N PHE A 607 29.62 2.84 13.11
CA PHE A 607 29.95 4.06 12.36
C PHE A 607 29.78 5.33 13.19
N LEU A 608 28.63 5.53 13.82
CA LEU A 608 28.42 6.73 14.65
C LEU A 608 29.26 6.73 15.90
N SER A 609 29.31 5.62 16.63
CA SER A 609 30.04 5.53 17.90
C SER A 609 31.55 5.72 17.73
N SER A 610 32.11 5.26 16.60
CA SER A 610 33.56 5.36 16.33
C SER A 610 33.97 6.66 15.64
N CYS A 611 33.16 7.16 14.69
CA CYS A 611 33.55 8.27 13.84
C CYS A 611 32.96 9.62 14.29
N ALA A 612 31.72 9.64 14.80
CA ALA A 612 31.02 10.87 15.17
C ALA A 612 29.96 10.63 16.27
N PRO A 613 30.35 10.29 17.52
CA PRO A 613 29.40 9.92 18.57
C PRO A 613 28.38 11.01 18.91
N ASN A 614 28.75 12.27 18.75
CA ASN A 614 27.92 13.43 19.04
C ASN A 614 27.29 14.06 17.80
N LEU A 615 27.17 13.30 16.70
CA LEU A 615 26.60 13.80 15.45
C LEU A 615 25.16 14.32 15.67
N PRO A 616 24.85 15.60 15.29
CA PRO A 616 23.50 16.11 15.36
C PRO A 616 22.62 15.45 14.30
N ILE A 617 21.56 14.79 14.76
CA ILE A 617 20.53 14.16 13.91
C ILE A 617 19.21 14.83 14.22
N VAL A 618 18.55 15.37 13.19
CA VAL A 618 17.23 16.01 13.27
C VAL A 618 16.20 15.00 12.84
N LEU A 619 15.32 14.61 13.78
CA LEU A 619 14.21 13.70 13.49
C LEU A 619 13.04 14.43 12.82
N GLY A 620 12.48 13.83 11.78
CA GLY A 620 11.30 14.29 11.06
C GLY A 620 11.47 14.30 9.55
N ASP A 621 10.38 14.58 8.85
CA ASP A 621 10.40 14.75 7.40
C ASP A 621 11.40 15.85 7.00
N ALA A 622 12.35 15.50 6.13
CA ALA A 622 13.44 16.40 5.76
C ALA A 622 12.93 17.66 5.04
N ARG A 623 11.85 17.57 4.24
CA ARG A 623 11.28 18.75 3.59
C ARG A 623 10.81 19.80 4.60
N LEU A 624 10.24 19.36 5.72
CA LEU A 624 9.74 20.22 6.77
C LEU A 624 10.85 20.69 7.71
N THR A 625 11.68 19.76 8.17
CA THR A 625 12.74 20.09 9.14
C THR A 625 13.84 20.93 8.53
N PHE A 626 14.24 20.62 7.29
CA PHE A 626 15.27 21.37 6.57
C PHE A 626 14.83 22.80 6.21
N ALA A 627 13.53 23.05 6.08
CA ALA A 627 12.99 24.40 5.87
C ALA A 627 13.36 25.38 7.01
N HIS A 628 13.53 24.86 8.24
CA HIS A 628 13.90 25.65 9.42
C HIS A 628 15.41 25.91 9.54
N GLU A 629 16.24 25.28 8.72
CA GLU A 629 17.67 25.56 8.69
C GLU A 629 17.96 26.98 8.18
N PRO A 630 19.06 27.60 8.63
CA PRO A 630 19.45 28.91 8.12
C PRO A 630 19.73 28.87 6.62
N ASP A 631 19.43 29.96 5.94
CA ASP A 631 19.72 30.13 4.51
C ASP A 631 21.22 30.34 4.28
N ARG A 632 21.71 29.86 3.13
CA ARG A 632 23.07 30.08 2.62
C ARG A 632 24.19 29.56 3.55
N VAL A 633 23.97 28.40 4.18
CA VAL A 633 24.87 27.85 5.18
C VAL A 633 25.68 26.66 4.65
N TYR A 634 25.06 25.81 3.83
CA TYR A 634 25.64 24.51 3.48
C TYR A 634 26.50 24.58 2.21
N ASP A 635 27.71 24.06 2.27
CA ASP A 635 28.61 23.91 1.13
C ASP A 635 28.23 22.69 0.28
N LEU A 636 27.67 21.67 0.93
CA LEU A 636 27.20 20.43 0.30
C LEU A 636 25.90 19.97 0.96
N ILE A 637 24.91 19.67 0.16
CA ILE A 637 23.68 18.99 0.59
C ILE A 637 23.63 17.64 -0.12
N ILE A 638 23.60 16.55 0.67
CA ILE A 638 23.49 15.17 0.16
C ILE A 638 22.06 14.72 0.39
N VAL A 639 21.36 14.33 -0.68
CA VAL A 639 20.01 13.79 -0.63
C VAL A 639 20.08 12.31 -0.94
N ASP A 640 19.96 11.49 0.11
CA ASP A 640 20.00 10.03 0.05
C ASP A 640 18.94 9.43 0.97
N ALA A 641 17.69 9.82 0.76
CA ALA A 641 16.54 9.40 1.55
C ALA A 641 15.63 8.50 0.70
N TYR A 642 15.76 7.20 0.90
CA TYR A 642 14.93 6.19 0.26
C TYR A 642 14.23 5.31 1.30
N SER A 643 12.99 4.94 1.01
CA SER A 643 12.27 3.91 1.76
C SER A 643 12.21 2.65 0.89
N SER A 644 13.20 1.74 1.07
CA SER A 644 13.47 0.68 0.10
C SER A 644 13.73 1.30 -1.29
N ASP A 645 13.22 0.73 -2.38
CA ASP A 645 13.33 1.32 -3.73
C ASP A 645 12.28 2.43 -4.00
N ALA A 646 11.48 2.85 -3.01
CA ALA A 646 10.50 3.91 -3.18
C ALA A 646 11.13 5.29 -3.00
N VAL A 647 10.98 6.15 -4.01
CA VAL A 647 11.43 7.54 -3.99
C VAL A 647 10.39 8.41 -3.28
N PRO A 648 10.77 9.16 -2.25
CA PRO A 648 9.89 10.18 -1.69
C PRO A 648 9.74 11.34 -2.68
N VAL A 649 8.70 11.28 -3.51
CA VAL A 649 8.46 12.23 -4.61
C VAL A 649 8.55 13.70 -4.16
N HIS A 650 8.08 14.02 -2.95
CA HIS A 650 8.12 15.38 -2.39
C HIS A 650 9.55 15.90 -2.11
N LEU A 651 10.57 15.04 -2.11
CA LEU A 651 11.99 15.42 -2.05
C LEU A 651 12.62 15.61 -3.44
N ALA A 652 11.92 15.23 -4.52
CA ALA A 652 12.35 15.30 -5.91
C ALA A 652 11.41 16.18 -6.76
N THR A 653 11.05 17.36 -6.25
CA THR A 653 10.22 18.37 -6.92
C THR A 653 11.01 19.67 -7.12
N ALA A 654 10.53 20.53 -8.03
CA ALA A 654 11.14 21.85 -8.25
C ALA A 654 11.13 22.69 -6.96
N GLU A 655 10.09 22.58 -6.15
CA GLU A 655 9.97 23.29 -4.86
C GLU A 655 10.95 22.73 -3.81
N ALA A 656 11.21 21.42 -3.83
CA ALA A 656 12.24 20.81 -2.99
C ALA A 656 13.64 21.30 -3.39
N MET A 657 13.93 21.31 -4.68
CA MET A 657 15.20 21.84 -5.20
C MET A 657 15.37 23.33 -4.90
N ALA A 658 14.30 24.14 -4.96
CA ALA A 658 14.31 25.54 -4.54
C ALA A 658 14.67 25.70 -3.05
N LEU A 659 14.11 24.83 -2.21
CA LEU A 659 14.46 24.80 -0.78
C LEU A 659 15.94 24.44 -0.59
N TYR A 660 16.45 23.39 -1.22
CA TYR A 660 17.87 23.02 -1.13
C TYR A 660 18.77 24.16 -1.59
N LYS A 661 18.47 24.77 -2.74
CA LYS A 661 19.19 25.92 -3.27
C LYS A 661 19.21 27.11 -2.30
N SER A 662 18.12 27.38 -1.59
CA SER A 662 18.04 28.49 -0.63
C SER A 662 19.02 28.28 0.55
N LYS A 663 19.30 27.03 0.92
CA LYS A 663 20.19 26.67 2.04
C LYS A 663 21.66 26.54 1.62
N LEU A 664 21.96 26.51 0.32
CA LEU A 664 23.35 26.47 -0.18
C LEU A 664 24.10 27.76 0.08
N ALA A 665 25.30 27.65 0.59
CA ALA A 665 26.28 28.72 0.61
C ALA A 665 26.68 29.13 -0.83
N PRO A 666 27.33 30.28 -1.03
CA PRO A 666 27.92 30.59 -2.33
C PRO A 666 28.82 29.44 -2.81
N HIS A 667 28.65 29.03 -4.05
CA HIS A 667 29.35 27.89 -4.64
C HIS A 667 29.03 26.51 -4.03
N GLY A 668 27.98 26.41 -3.21
CA GLY A 668 27.50 25.12 -2.69
C GLY A 668 26.86 24.27 -3.77
N VAL A 669 26.82 22.95 -3.55
CA VAL A 669 26.25 21.97 -4.49
C VAL A 669 25.25 21.07 -3.80
N VAL A 670 24.28 20.57 -4.57
CA VAL A 670 23.36 19.50 -4.14
C VAL A 670 23.78 18.22 -4.82
N LEU A 671 23.98 17.17 -4.04
CA LEU A 671 24.21 15.83 -4.53
C LEU A 671 22.95 15.01 -4.25
N MET A 672 22.42 14.38 -5.29
CA MET A 672 21.25 13.50 -5.19
C MET A 672 21.63 12.08 -5.61
N HIS A 673 21.39 11.12 -4.72
CA HIS A 673 21.42 9.71 -5.09
C HIS A 673 20.18 9.42 -5.92
N ILE A 674 20.34 8.88 -7.13
CA ILE A 674 19.28 8.65 -8.10
C ILE A 674 19.17 7.20 -8.57
N SER A 675 19.97 6.29 -7.96
CA SER A 675 19.83 4.86 -8.23
C SER A 675 18.44 4.38 -7.86
N ASN A 676 17.76 3.77 -8.80
CA ASN A 676 16.46 3.15 -8.56
C ASN A 676 16.22 1.99 -9.53
N ARG A 677 15.72 0.87 -9.02
CA ARG A 677 15.45 -0.31 -9.84
C ARG A 677 14.30 -0.11 -10.82
N HIS A 678 13.31 0.70 -10.44
CA HIS A 678 12.03 0.79 -11.12
C HIS A 678 11.80 2.13 -11.84
N LEU A 679 12.44 3.20 -11.41
CA LEU A 679 12.23 4.55 -11.94
C LEU A 679 13.48 5.09 -12.62
N GLU A 680 13.29 5.74 -13.73
CA GLU A 680 14.31 6.59 -14.34
C GLU A 680 14.21 7.98 -13.70
N LEU A 681 15.19 8.35 -12.88
CA LEU A 681 15.21 9.59 -12.09
C LEU A 681 16.15 10.65 -12.67
N LYS A 682 17.01 10.30 -13.60
CA LYS A 682 17.97 11.21 -14.23
C LYS A 682 17.22 12.40 -14.84
N SER A 683 16.26 12.16 -15.74
CA SER A 683 15.49 13.23 -16.38
C SER A 683 14.67 14.06 -15.38
N VAL A 684 14.26 13.46 -14.25
CA VAL A 684 13.54 14.17 -13.20
C VAL A 684 14.45 15.19 -12.53
N VAL A 685 15.67 14.75 -12.12
CA VAL A 685 16.62 15.63 -11.44
C VAL A 685 17.13 16.73 -12.37
N GLU A 686 17.40 16.41 -13.64
CA GLU A 686 17.74 17.40 -14.68
C GLU A 686 16.68 18.49 -14.78
N GLY A 687 15.41 18.10 -14.87
CA GLY A 687 14.29 19.05 -14.99
C GLY A 687 14.08 19.93 -13.76
N ILE A 688 14.15 19.36 -12.55
CA ILE A 688 13.96 20.15 -11.31
C ILE A 688 15.14 21.07 -11.02
N ALA A 689 16.35 20.68 -11.40
CA ALA A 689 17.55 21.51 -11.28
C ALA A 689 17.49 22.71 -12.23
N ASP A 690 17.21 22.44 -13.52
CA ASP A 690 17.09 23.48 -14.57
C ASP A 690 15.99 24.49 -14.23
N ALA A 691 14.82 24.04 -13.76
CA ALA A 691 13.74 24.91 -13.30
C ALA A 691 14.17 25.87 -12.16
N ASN A 692 15.25 25.53 -11.47
CA ASN A 692 15.86 26.36 -10.42
C ASN A 692 17.14 27.08 -10.88
N GLY A 693 17.49 27.05 -12.18
CA GLY A 693 18.68 27.67 -12.74
C GLY A 693 19.98 27.01 -12.25
N LEU A 694 19.94 25.68 -12.02
CA LEU A 694 21.08 24.85 -11.74
C LEU A 694 21.37 23.93 -12.92
N LYS A 695 22.64 23.64 -13.16
CA LYS A 695 23.10 22.66 -14.15
C LYS A 695 23.29 21.32 -13.47
N THR A 696 23.10 20.23 -14.22
CA THR A 696 23.18 18.87 -13.69
C THR A 696 24.32 18.10 -14.31
N TRP A 697 25.14 17.46 -13.49
CA TRP A 697 26.16 16.49 -13.89
C TRP A 697 25.76 15.12 -13.34
N ILE A 698 25.76 14.13 -14.22
CA ILE A 698 25.41 12.77 -13.89
C ILE A 698 26.66 11.91 -13.86
N TRP A 699 26.79 11.10 -12.79
CA TRP A 699 27.84 10.08 -12.72
C TRP A 699 27.49 8.89 -13.60
N SER A 700 28.45 8.44 -14.40
CA SER A 700 28.31 7.27 -15.26
C SER A 700 28.76 6.01 -14.53
N SER A 701 27.82 5.31 -13.90
CA SER A 701 28.08 4.08 -13.14
C SER A 701 28.52 2.89 -13.99
N ALA A 702 28.33 2.94 -15.31
CA ALA A 702 28.70 1.86 -16.22
C ALA A 702 30.21 1.55 -16.29
N ILE A 703 31.06 2.41 -15.72
CA ILE A 703 32.52 2.30 -15.75
C ILE A 703 33.09 1.98 -14.36
N GLU A 704 32.27 1.97 -13.32
CA GLU A 704 32.71 1.71 -11.97
C GLU A 704 32.83 0.19 -11.73
N GLU A 705 34.02 -0.25 -11.27
CA GLU A 705 34.21 -1.64 -10.85
C GLU A 705 33.37 -1.92 -9.60
N THR A 706 32.52 -2.92 -9.68
CA THR A 706 31.78 -3.46 -8.54
C THR A 706 32.48 -4.71 -8.03
N ASP A 707 32.43 -4.93 -6.73
CA ASP A 707 32.91 -6.14 -6.08
C ASP A 707 31.84 -6.59 -5.09
N ASP A 708 30.92 -7.41 -5.58
CA ASP A 708 29.79 -7.91 -4.79
C ASP A 708 30.25 -8.72 -3.59
N GLY A 709 31.38 -9.45 -3.69
CA GLY A 709 31.95 -10.24 -2.60
C GLY A 709 32.54 -9.38 -1.46
N ASN A 710 32.84 -8.10 -1.72
CA ASN A 710 33.27 -7.13 -0.73
C ASN A 710 32.27 -5.99 -0.49
N PHE A 711 31.05 -6.13 -0.94
CA PHE A 711 29.98 -5.13 -0.82
C PHE A 711 30.39 -3.75 -1.35
N VAL A 712 31.08 -3.72 -2.49
CA VAL A 712 31.42 -2.50 -3.22
C VAL A 712 30.47 -2.36 -4.40
N PHE A 713 29.58 -1.38 -4.34
CA PHE A 713 28.55 -1.16 -5.35
C PHE A 713 28.73 0.19 -6.02
N SER A 714 28.44 0.25 -7.32
CA SER A 714 28.27 1.52 -8.00
C SER A 714 26.90 2.13 -7.68
N SER A 715 26.78 3.44 -7.88
CA SER A 715 25.52 4.17 -7.71
C SER A 715 25.35 5.24 -8.78
N ASP A 716 24.10 5.44 -9.20
CA ASP A 716 23.75 6.58 -10.04
C ASP A 716 23.58 7.81 -9.14
N VAL A 717 24.33 8.86 -9.45
CA VAL A 717 24.38 10.09 -8.65
C VAL A 717 24.31 11.29 -9.56
N ALA A 718 23.60 12.33 -9.13
CA ALA A 718 23.52 13.62 -9.81
C ALA A 718 24.06 14.74 -8.92
N ILE A 719 24.83 15.65 -9.48
CA ILE A 719 25.21 16.92 -8.85
C ILE A 719 24.38 18.01 -9.52
N ALA A 720 23.69 18.83 -8.72
CA ALA A 720 23.10 20.08 -9.17
C ALA A 720 23.91 21.25 -8.61
N ALA A 721 24.46 22.07 -9.51
CA ALA A 721 25.26 23.23 -9.17
C ALA A 721 24.99 24.40 -10.10
N LYS A 722 25.34 25.62 -9.69
CA LYS A 722 25.11 26.80 -10.51
C LYS A 722 26.04 26.82 -11.72
N ASP A 723 27.32 26.58 -11.51
CA ASP A 723 28.35 26.63 -12.51
C ASP A 723 29.33 25.45 -12.41
N ALA A 724 30.08 25.18 -13.48
CA ALA A 724 31.05 24.08 -13.51
C ALA A 724 32.20 24.25 -12.50
N GLU A 725 32.50 25.50 -12.15
CA GLU A 725 33.49 25.82 -11.12
C GLU A 725 33.08 25.31 -9.73
N ASP A 726 31.76 25.21 -9.49
CA ASP A 726 31.23 24.77 -8.21
C ASP A 726 31.43 23.26 -7.94
N ILE A 727 31.69 22.46 -8.97
CA ILE A 727 31.99 21.05 -8.85
C ILE A 727 33.52 20.76 -8.85
N GLY A 728 34.38 21.82 -8.87
CA GLY A 728 35.81 21.72 -8.77
C GLY A 728 36.46 20.90 -9.88
N GLU A 729 37.34 19.97 -9.51
CA GLU A 729 38.08 19.14 -10.48
C GLU A 729 37.19 18.13 -11.22
N LEU A 730 36.02 17.82 -10.68
CA LEU A 730 35.07 16.88 -11.31
C LEU A 730 34.63 17.33 -12.70
N LYS A 731 34.65 18.63 -12.99
CA LYS A 731 34.36 19.18 -14.33
C LYS A 731 35.25 18.67 -15.44
N TRP A 732 36.47 18.19 -15.08
CA TRP A 732 37.43 17.61 -16.03
C TRP A 732 37.34 16.09 -16.13
N SER A 733 36.58 15.46 -15.24
CA SER A 733 36.39 14.01 -15.23
C SER A 733 35.42 13.57 -16.34
N LYS A 734 35.84 12.58 -17.13
CA LYS A 734 34.97 11.95 -18.13
C LYS A 734 33.83 11.14 -17.51
N LEU A 735 33.88 10.87 -16.23
CA LEU A 735 32.87 10.12 -15.50
C LEU A 735 31.67 10.99 -15.08
N TRP A 736 31.88 12.32 -15.02
CA TRP A 736 30.85 13.30 -14.70
C TRP A 736 30.43 14.04 -15.98
N VAL A 737 29.24 13.72 -16.49
CA VAL A 737 28.73 14.25 -17.74
C VAL A 737 27.72 15.34 -17.46
N LEU A 738 27.95 16.54 -18.01
CA LEU A 738 26.95 17.61 -18.00
C LEU A 738 25.78 17.19 -18.91
N THR A 739 24.59 17.09 -18.34
CA THR A 739 23.39 16.68 -19.05
C THR A 739 22.35 17.80 -19.02
N PRO A 740 21.85 18.23 -20.19
CA PRO A 740 20.73 19.16 -20.26
C PRO A 740 19.42 18.44 -19.94
N PRO A 741 18.39 19.16 -19.47
CA PRO A 741 17.08 18.57 -19.22
C PRO A 741 16.45 18.04 -20.52
N ASP A 742 15.77 16.90 -20.43
CA ASP A 742 14.98 16.35 -21.53
C ASP A 742 13.71 17.19 -21.75
N PRO A 743 13.55 17.87 -22.89
CA PRO A 743 12.38 18.72 -23.16
C PRO A 743 11.07 17.92 -23.27
N ALA A 744 11.13 16.60 -23.47
CA ALA A 744 9.96 15.73 -23.51
C ALA A 744 9.45 15.38 -22.11
N VAL A 745 10.25 15.60 -21.05
CA VAL A 745 9.89 15.30 -19.68
C VAL A 745 9.44 16.55 -18.95
N ARG A 746 8.16 16.57 -18.58
CA ARG A 746 7.60 17.68 -17.80
C ARG A 746 8.19 17.67 -16.40
N VAL A 747 8.60 18.84 -15.91
CA VAL A 747 9.19 19.04 -14.57
C VAL A 747 8.24 18.59 -13.48
N TRP A 748 8.77 17.84 -12.50
CA TRP A 748 8.03 17.47 -11.32
C TRP A 748 7.92 18.64 -10.35
N THR A 749 6.70 18.85 -9.84
CA THR A 749 6.36 19.88 -8.87
C THR A 749 5.53 19.25 -7.74
N ASP A 750 5.27 19.97 -6.66
CA ASP A 750 4.36 19.50 -5.61
C ASP A 750 2.94 19.27 -6.15
N ASP A 751 2.57 19.96 -7.25
CA ASP A 751 1.28 19.83 -7.92
C ASP A 751 1.26 18.79 -9.06
N TYR A 752 2.44 18.35 -9.53
CA TYR A 752 2.54 17.41 -10.65
C TYR A 752 3.74 16.48 -10.55
N SER A 753 3.52 15.18 -10.71
CA SER A 753 4.55 14.19 -10.99
C SER A 753 4.01 13.11 -11.91
N ASN A 754 4.87 12.52 -12.77
CA ASN A 754 4.50 11.44 -13.69
C ASN A 754 5.32 10.18 -13.34
N ILE A 755 4.87 9.46 -12.31
CA ILE A 755 5.55 8.24 -11.86
C ILE A 755 5.46 7.14 -12.92
N ALA A 756 4.31 6.99 -13.57
CA ALA A 756 4.12 6.00 -14.63
C ALA A 756 5.06 6.25 -15.83
N GLY A 757 5.30 7.52 -16.19
CA GLY A 757 6.26 7.91 -17.22
C GLY A 757 7.71 7.58 -16.83
N ALA A 758 8.10 7.83 -15.58
CA ALA A 758 9.43 7.49 -15.08
C ALA A 758 9.65 5.97 -15.04
N LEU A 759 8.61 5.20 -14.66
CA LEU A 759 8.60 3.74 -14.73
C LEU A 759 8.78 3.26 -16.17
N TRP A 760 8.02 3.81 -17.11
CA TRP A 760 8.09 3.44 -18.52
C TRP A 760 9.48 3.69 -19.10
N ARG A 761 10.06 4.87 -18.89
CA ARG A 761 11.41 5.22 -19.36
C ARG A 761 12.48 4.26 -18.84
N ARG A 762 12.36 3.77 -17.59
CA ARG A 762 13.33 2.82 -17.02
C ARG A 762 13.41 1.51 -17.80
N TYR A 763 12.31 1.06 -18.41
CA TYR A 763 12.25 -0.21 -19.16
C TYR A 763 12.34 -0.07 -20.67
N THR A 764 12.32 1.17 -21.20
CA THR A 764 12.39 1.43 -22.63
C THR A 764 13.69 2.09 -23.07
N ASN A 765 14.42 2.72 -22.19
CA ASN A 765 15.75 3.30 -22.38
C ASN A 765 16.81 2.42 -21.69
#